data_5ec86cda1c4bc2060082244faed83fc9
#
_entry.id   5ec86cda1c4bc2060082244faed83fc9
#
_cell.length_a   1.000
_cell.length_b   1.000
_cell.length_c   1.000
_cell.angle_alpha   90.00
_cell.angle_beta   90.00
_cell.angle_gamma   90.00
#
_symmetry.space_group_name_H-M   'P 1'
#
loop_
_entity.id
_entity.type
_entity.pdbx_description
1 polymer ?
#
loop_
_entity_poly.entity_id
_entity_poly.type
_entity_poly.pdbx_seq_one_letter_code
_entity_poly.pdbx_strand_id
1 'polypeptide(L)'
;MNKTENTLHKKTPSVTVLSNRGQVVRDIVYHRHPDTPEKTDERITRHQFDSRGFLKESADPRLQASGLANFRYITSLSGQVLRTESADAGTSLALNDAAGRPATSVHQIGTENGQDDSSRAVTQTFRYEGADSAGRPLSIAEHSAGQSAQVTERFMYAGSSEAEKAKNLAGVCTHHYDPAGLMRTDSIALTGVPLSVTRQLLKDADNPDIAVNWPESNPESLLSAEKYTTQTTADATGAVLNTTDAAGHRQKVTYDIAGLLSTSRVTVKGGAEKIIIKSVTYSAAGQKLREEHGNGVVTTYTYEPQTQRLIAVKTEHPARKKIFQDLRYEYDPVGNVLCVTNSAEETRFWRNQKVVPENRYTYDTLYQLVSATGREMANAGQQSSALPDISPFDKATYTSYTRNYIYDCAGNMTQIRHSAPATNNNYTTDITVSQRSNRAVLKTLADTPEKAEALFTPGGQQTQLQPGQTLSWTARGELQQVTPVVRNGAAGDCESYRYDAGSRRILKTAVQKTGNSTQTQQVIYLPGLELHSGKENYQVICAGVAGRAQVRLLHWQDGKKDHQRFSYDNLIGSSGLETDGDGNLLSQEEYYPFGGTAVLVADADSGIDYKTHRYSGKERDATGLYYYGYRYYQPWAGRWLSSDPAGTVDGLNLFRMVRNNPVTLYDNDGRAPVRAALSAGSFRDMLPEPAVQYQRGLGYQLTKSVSQPNLYTASQQTGEGGTFIGYHGTNEQSAKNILGKGLDIDMLPHGQIGQGFYVAKDRYLAEGSANPDGGRRKAELDRNIPF
;
A
#
# COMPACT_ATOMS: atom_id res chain seq x y z
N MET A 1 -1.05 -30.10 -16.92
CA MET A 1 -1.56 -30.20 -15.52
C MET A 1 -1.07 -31.53 -14.94
N ASN A 2 -0.27 -31.48 -13.90
CA ASN A 2 0.17 -32.69 -13.20
C ASN A 2 -1.03 -33.35 -12.51
N LYS A 3 -1.14 -34.69 -12.58
CA LYS A 3 -2.21 -35.47 -11.93
C LYS A 3 -2.35 -35.16 -10.42
N THR A 4 -1.30 -34.70 -9.77
CA THR A 4 -1.25 -34.34 -8.33
C THR A 4 -2.02 -33.06 -8.01
N GLU A 5 -2.00 -32.03 -8.88
CA GLU A 5 -2.75 -30.77 -8.64
C GLU A 5 -4.26 -30.97 -8.68
N ASN A 6 -4.73 -31.87 -9.55
CA ASN A 6 -6.16 -32.16 -9.67
C ASN A 6 -6.73 -32.91 -8.45
N THR A 7 -5.87 -33.54 -7.63
CA THR A 7 -6.28 -34.22 -6.40
C THR A 7 -6.30 -33.29 -5.17
N LEU A 8 -5.40 -32.31 -5.10
CA LEU A 8 -5.27 -31.40 -3.98
C LEU A 8 -6.57 -30.60 -3.72
N HIS A 9 -7.12 -29.98 -4.76
CA HIS A 9 -8.33 -29.16 -4.67
C HIS A 9 -9.67 -29.94 -4.80
N LYS A 10 -9.61 -31.26 -4.99
CA LYS A 10 -10.80 -32.07 -5.13
C LYS A 10 -11.57 -32.15 -3.82
N LYS A 11 -12.87 -31.77 -3.83
CA LYS A 11 -13.76 -31.76 -2.66
C LYS A 11 -13.29 -30.80 -1.54
N THR A 12 -12.75 -29.65 -1.90
CA THR A 12 -12.42 -28.56 -0.95
C THR A 12 -13.17 -27.27 -1.30
N PRO A 13 -14.54 -27.27 -1.27
CA PRO A 13 -15.30 -26.05 -1.52
C PRO A 13 -15.13 -25.07 -0.37
N SER A 14 -15.34 -23.78 -0.62
CA SER A 14 -15.68 -22.83 0.44
C SER A 14 -17.19 -22.89 0.68
N VAL A 15 -17.60 -22.94 1.95
CA VAL A 15 -19.00 -23.05 2.35
C VAL A 15 -19.34 -21.89 3.28
N THR A 16 -20.34 -21.10 2.89
CA THR A 16 -20.88 -20.03 3.75
C THR A 16 -22.21 -20.49 4.34
N VAL A 17 -22.29 -20.53 5.67
CA VAL A 17 -23.49 -20.92 6.40
C VAL A 17 -24.25 -19.66 6.82
N LEU A 18 -25.52 -19.60 6.43
CA LEU A 18 -26.40 -18.49 6.75
C LEU A 18 -27.36 -18.84 7.90
N SER A 19 -27.69 -17.85 8.73
CA SER A 19 -28.79 -17.94 9.68
C SER A 19 -30.15 -17.87 8.94
N ASN A 20 -31.24 -18.08 9.69
CA ASN A 20 -32.61 -17.88 9.16
C ASN A 20 -32.91 -16.42 8.76
N ARG A 21 -32.03 -15.47 9.11
CA ARG A 21 -32.11 -14.05 8.71
C ARG A 21 -31.17 -13.68 7.56
N GLY A 22 -30.54 -14.69 6.92
CA GLY A 22 -29.58 -14.47 5.82
C GLY A 22 -28.20 -13.97 6.26
N GLN A 23 -27.88 -13.96 7.54
CA GLN A 23 -26.59 -13.50 8.06
C GLN A 23 -25.55 -14.62 8.00
N VAL A 24 -24.34 -14.31 7.60
CA VAL A 24 -23.23 -15.26 7.58
C VAL A 24 -22.82 -15.58 9.02
N VAL A 25 -23.07 -16.81 9.47
CA VAL A 25 -22.72 -17.26 10.83
C VAL A 25 -21.45 -18.12 10.85
N ARG A 26 -21.08 -18.71 9.72
CA ARG A 26 -19.83 -19.46 9.56
C ARG A 26 -19.34 -19.37 8.13
N ASP A 27 -18.03 -19.20 7.98
CA ASP A 27 -17.31 -19.48 6.75
C ASP A 27 -16.40 -20.67 6.97
N ILE A 28 -16.58 -21.71 6.14
CA ILE A 28 -15.87 -22.98 6.25
C ILE A 28 -14.99 -23.15 5.02
N VAL A 29 -13.70 -23.37 5.24
CA VAL A 29 -12.74 -23.71 4.18
C VAL A 29 -11.99 -24.99 4.56
N TYR A 30 -11.57 -25.75 3.54
CA TYR A 30 -10.90 -27.02 3.73
C TYR A 30 -9.42 -26.90 3.34
N HIS A 31 -8.55 -26.98 4.32
CA HIS A 31 -7.12 -26.92 4.12
C HIS A 31 -6.54 -28.30 3.82
N ARG A 32 -5.65 -28.36 2.80
CA ARG A 32 -4.76 -29.47 2.52
C ARG A 32 -3.38 -28.95 2.17
N HIS A 33 -2.36 -29.62 2.71
CA HIS A 33 -0.98 -29.35 2.31
C HIS A 33 -0.60 -30.26 1.13
N PRO A 34 0.16 -29.76 0.14
CA PRO A 34 0.58 -30.57 -1.02
C PRO A 34 1.33 -31.86 -0.64
N ASP A 35 2.09 -31.87 0.46
CA ASP A 35 2.84 -33.04 0.92
C ASP A 35 1.96 -34.09 1.60
N THR A 36 0.74 -33.72 2.00
CA THR A 36 -0.25 -34.61 2.65
C THR A 36 -1.66 -34.40 2.07
N PRO A 37 -1.83 -34.62 0.75
CA PRO A 37 -3.06 -34.26 0.04
C PRO A 37 -4.29 -35.10 0.48
N GLU A 38 -4.08 -36.22 1.13
CA GLU A 38 -5.13 -37.07 1.71
C GLU A 38 -5.67 -36.52 3.05
N LYS A 39 -4.90 -35.65 3.76
CA LYS A 39 -5.28 -35.10 5.04
C LYS A 39 -5.99 -33.76 4.84
N THR A 40 -7.29 -33.70 5.18
CA THR A 40 -8.11 -32.48 5.11
C THR A 40 -8.33 -31.92 6.51
N ASP A 41 -8.05 -30.62 6.66
CA ASP A 41 -8.31 -29.87 7.89
C ASP A 41 -9.42 -28.85 7.63
N GLU A 42 -10.51 -28.95 8.39
CA GLU A 42 -11.66 -28.04 8.29
C GLU A 42 -11.41 -26.80 9.15
N ARG A 43 -11.42 -25.64 8.53
CA ARG A 43 -11.18 -24.35 9.18
C ARG A 43 -12.44 -23.51 9.16
N ILE A 44 -12.98 -23.20 10.33
CA ILE A 44 -14.26 -22.52 10.51
C ILE A 44 -14.01 -21.15 11.12
N THR A 45 -14.30 -20.10 10.37
CA THR A 45 -14.48 -18.76 10.91
C THR A 45 -15.93 -18.59 11.38
N ARG A 46 -16.13 -18.08 12.59
CA ARG A 46 -17.47 -17.93 13.18
C ARG A 46 -17.82 -16.46 13.37
N HIS A 47 -19.11 -16.16 13.13
CA HIS A 47 -19.68 -14.84 13.35
C HIS A 47 -20.93 -14.97 14.23
N GLN A 48 -21.03 -14.12 15.24
CA GLN A 48 -22.18 -14.04 16.12
C GLN A 48 -22.86 -12.69 15.96
N PHE A 49 -24.19 -12.68 15.99
CA PHE A 49 -25.01 -11.50 15.89
C PHE A 49 -25.83 -11.31 17.16
N ASP A 50 -26.11 -10.06 17.47
CA ASP A 50 -27.01 -9.75 18.58
C ASP A 50 -28.50 -10.02 18.20
N SER A 51 -29.42 -9.84 19.14
CA SER A 51 -30.86 -10.05 18.92
C SER A 51 -31.45 -9.10 17.87
N ARG A 52 -30.82 -7.93 17.65
CA ARG A 52 -31.22 -6.92 16.65
C ARG A 52 -30.72 -7.27 15.26
N GLY A 53 -29.72 -8.16 15.15
CA GLY A 53 -29.12 -8.59 13.90
C GLY A 53 -27.78 -7.88 13.56
N PHE A 54 -27.20 -7.16 14.49
CA PHE A 54 -25.88 -6.53 14.28
C PHE A 54 -24.76 -7.51 14.67
N LEU A 55 -23.64 -7.46 13.92
CA LEU A 55 -22.49 -8.28 14.19
C LEU A 55 -21.92 -7.96 15.59
N LYS A 56 -21.84 -8.99 16.42
CA LYS A 56 -21.35 -8.91 17.81
C LYS A 56 -19.92 -9.41 17.96
N GLU A 57 -19.60 -10.51 17.28
CA GLU A 57 -18.31 -11.19 17.45
C GLU A 57 -17.88 -11.90 16.17
N SER A 58 -16.56 -11.89 15.89
CA SER A 58 -15.95 -12.68 14.83
C SER A 58 -14.71 -13.38 15.36
N ALA A 59 -14.56 -14.68 15.06
CA ALA A 59 -13.44 -15.49 15.51
C ALA A 59 -12.90 -16.38 14.38
N ASP A 60 -11.61 -16.37 14.17
CA ASP A 60 -10.88 -17.29 13.30
C ASP A 60 -10.79 -18.70 13.92
N PRO A 61 -10.40 -19.74 13.15
CA PRO A 61 -10.33 -21.11 13.64
C PRO A 61 -9.46 -21.29 14.89
N ARG A 62 -8.37 -20.55 15.01
CA ARG A 62 -7.40 -20.67 16.09
C ARG A 62 -7.92 -20.07 17.40
N LEU A 63 -8.35 -18.83 17.36
CA LEU A 63 -8.86 -18.13 18.54
C LEU A 63 -10.20 -18.72 19.01
N GLN A 64 -11.05 -19.12 18.06
CA GLN A 64 -12.31 -19.77 18.37
C GLN A 64 -12.11 -21.09 19.13
N ALA A 65 -11.12 -21.91 18.76
CA ALA A 65 -10.79 -23.13 19.45
C ALA A 65 -10.36 -22.90 20.92
N SER A 66 -9.82 -21.71 21.22
CA SER A 66 -9.41 -21.29 22.56
C SER A 66 -10.51 -20.51 23.30
N GLY A 67 -11.73 -20.41 22.76
CA GLY A 67 -12.83 -19.63 23.35
C GLY A 67 -12.63 -18.12 23.27
N LEU A 68 -11.74 -17.65 22.39
CA LEU A 68 -11.42 -16.25 22.17
C LEU A 68 -12.02 -15.77 20.84
N ALA A 69 -12.02 -14.45 20.62
CA ALA A 69 -12.46 -13.81 19.39
C ALA A 69 -11.41 -12.83 18.88
N ASN A 70 -11.35 -12.66 17.54
CA ASN A 70 -10.52 -11.62 16.93
C ASN A 70 -11.13 -10.25 17.14
N PHE A 71 -12.48 -10.17 17.04
CA PHE A 71 -13.22 -8.92 17.18
C PHE A 71 -14.49 -9.10 17.98
N ARG A 72 -14.79 -8.13 18.85
CA ARG A 72 -16.10 -7.93 19.48
C ARG A 72 -16.56 -6.50 19.23
N TYR A 73 -17.87 -6.34 19.04
CA TYR A 73 -18.47 -5.04 18.73
C TYR A 73 -19.61 -4.74 19.69
N ILE A 74 -19.69 -3.47 20.10
CA ILE A 74 -20.85 -2.88 20.76
C ILE A 74 -21.40 -1.83 19.80
N THR A 75 -22.69 -1.96 19.46
CA THR A 75 -23.38 -1.10 18.52
C THR A 75 -24.45 -0.25 19.21
N SER A 76 -24.71 0.94 18.67
CA SER A 76 -25.85 1.77 19.02
C SER A 76 -27.17 1.08 18.65
N LEU A 77 -28.29 1.72 19.00
CA LEU A 77 -29.63 1.23 18.59
C LEU A 77 -29.80 1.23 17.06
N SER A 78 -29.13 2.12 16.35
CA SER A 78 -29.14 2.21 14.88
C SER A 78 -28.13 1.29 14.19
N GLY A 79 -27.33 0.52 14.94
CA GLY A 79 -26.29 -0.39 14.39
C GLY A 79 -24.93 0.25 14.20
N GLN A 80 -24.73 1.50 14.54
CA GLN A 80 -23.42 2.13 14.47
C GLN A 80 -22.49 1.51 15.51
N VAL A 81 -21.27 1.13 15.11
CA VAL A 81 -20.26 0.58 16.00
C VAL A 81 -19.74 1.69 16.92
N LEU A 82 -19.94 1.52 18.23
CA LEU A 82 -19.47 2.45 19.26
C LEU A 82 -18.17 1.97 19.90
N ARG A 83 -18.00 0.66 20.02
CA ARG A 83 -16.82 0.03 20.58
C ARG A 83 -16.41 -1.17 19.75
N THR A 84 -15.13 -1.25 19.43
CA THR A 84 -14.48 -2.39 18.81
C THR A 84 -13.41 -2.92 19.74
N GLU A 85 -13.47 -4.19 20.12
CA GLU A 85 -12.41 -4.90 20.80
C GLU A 85 -11.71 -5.79 19.78
N SER A 86 -10.44 -5.55 19.52
CA SER A 86 -9.63 -6.35 18.62
C SER A 86 -8.52 -7.05 19.40
N ALA A 87 -8.36 -8.36 19.20
CA ALA A 87 -7.24 -9.11 19.75
C ALA A 87 -5.89 -8.57 19.26
N ASP A 88 -5.84 -8.11 18.01
CA ASP A 88 -4.61 -7.62 17.36
C ASP A 88 -4.33 -6.14 17.61
N ALA A 89 -5.37 -5.28 17.59
CA ALA A 89 -5.27 -3.82 17.61
C ALA A 89 -5.79 -3.17 18.90
N GLY A 90 -6.16 -3.98 19.92
CA GLY A 90 -6.72 -3.48 21.17
C GLY A 90 -8.15 -2.95 21.05
N THR A 91 -8.58 -2.19 22.04
CA THR A 91 -9.94 -1.63 22.08
C THR A 91 -9.96 -0.19 21.56
N SER A 92 -11.00 0.12 20.79
CA SER A 92 -11.29 1.47 20.31
C SER A 92 -12.75 1.84 20.55
N LEU A 93 -13.00 3.14 20.76
CA LEU A 93 -14.32 3.75 20.90
C LEU A 93 -14.48 4.84 19.85
N ALA A 94 -15.68 4.97 19.28
CA ALA A 94 -16.02 6.02 18.33
C ALA A 94 -17.41 6.57 18.65
N LEU A 95 -17.47 7.88 18.90
CA LEU A 95 -18.70 8.59 19.15
C LEU A 95 -18.90 9.68 18.11
N ASN A 96 -20.09 9.75 17.56
CA ASN A 96 -20.47 10.78 16.61
C ASN A 96 -21.37 11.83 17.29
N ASP A 97 -21.39 13.03 16.72
CA ASP A 97 -22.32 14.07 17.10
C ASP A 97 -23.73 13.80 16.53
N ALA A 98 -24.67 14.69 16.82
CA ALA A 98 -26.05 14.58 16.34
C ALA A 98 -26.19 14.67 14.80
N ALA A 99 -25.19 15.20 14.10
CA ALA A 99 -25.14 15.24 12.64
C ALA A 99 -24.44 14.01 12.03
N GLY A 100 -24.07 13.01 12.84
CA GLY A 100 -23.39 11.80 12.41
C GLY A 100 -21.89 11.97 12.13
N ARG A 101 -21.29 13.13 12.48
CA ARG A 101 -19.86 13.40 12.27
C ARG A 101 -19.05 12.87 13.46
N PRO A 102 -17.79 12.40 13.28
CA PRO A 102 -16.94 12.04 14.40
C PRO A 102 -16.83 13.17 15.44
N ALA A 103 -17.17 12.90 16.69
CA ALA A 103 -17.04 13.86 17.79
C ALA A 103 -15.83 13.52 18.67
N THR A 104 -15.72 12.24 19.03
CA THR A 104 -14.59 11.73 19.84
C THR A 104 -14.29 10.29 19.43
N SER A 105 -13.02 9.98 19.33
CA SER A 105 -12.54 8.60 19.22
C SER A 105 -11.48 8.34 20.26
N VAL A 106 -11.45 7.12 20.79
CA VAL A 106 -10.40 6.64 21.71
C VAL A 106 -9.85 5.35 21.15
N HIS A 107 -8.55 5.22 21.12
CA HIS A 107 -7.88 4.01 20.63
C HIS A 107 -6.66 3.67 21.50
N GLN A 108 -5.99 2.55 21.21
CA GLN A 108 -4.88 2.02 22.01
C GLN A 108 -5.27 1.69 23.47
N ILE A 109 -6.52 1.30 23.70
CA ILE A 109 -6.93 0.78 25.00
C ILE A 109 -6.51 -0.68 25.06
N GLY A 110 -5.71 -1.03 26.07
CA GLY A 110 -5.30 -2.41 26.37
C GLY A 110 -6.35 -3.16 27.16
N THR A 111 -6.06 -4.44 27.44
CA THR A 111 -6.86 -5.25 28.36
C THR A 111 -5.95 -5.89 29.40
N GLU A 112 -6.16 -5.59 30.64
CA GLU A 112 -5.46 -6.20 31.77
C GLU A 112 -6.46 -6.86 32.70
N ASN A 113 -6.27 -8.16 32.97
CA ASN A 113 -7.16 -8.97 33.84
C ASN A 113 -8.66 -8.92 33.45
N GLY A 114 -8.95 -8.80 32.13
CA GLY A 114 -10.32 -8.71 31.61
C GLY A 114 -10.97 -7.33 31.77
N GLN A 115 -10.21 -6.32 32.18
CA GLN A 115 -10.65 -4.91 32.27
C GLN A 115 -9.87 -4.04 31.30
N ASP A 116 -10.45 -2.90 30.95
CA ASP A 116 -9.80 -1.92 30.08
C ASP A 116 -8.61 -1.28 30.80
N ASP A 117 -7.44 -1.32 30.15
CA ASP A 117 -6.27 -0.54 30.52
C ASP A 117 -6.15 0.66 29.58
N SER A 118 -6.47 1.83 30.11
CA SER A 118 -6.41 3.11 29.39
C SER A 118 -5.08 3.86 29.59
N SER A 119 -4.09 3.25 30.23
CA SER A 119 -2.79 3.89 30.55
C SER A 119 -2.03 4.41 29.32
N ARG A 120 -2.30 3.85 28.15
CA ARG A 120 -1.75 4.25 26.85
C ARG A 120 -2.80 4.72 25.85
N ALA A 121 -4.03 4.94 26.31
CA ALA A 121 -5.11 5.38 25.44
C ALA A 121 -4.83 6.76 24.82
N VAL A 122 -5.22 6.90 23.57
CA VAL A 122 -5.17 8.15 22.84
C VAL A 122 -6.60 8.56 22.49
N THR A 123 -7.00 9.75 22.93
CA THR A 123 -8.30 10.33 22.63
C THR A 123 -8.13 11.41 21.56
N GLN A 124 -8.90 11.30 20.49
CA GLN A 124 -9.03 12.35 19.48
C GLN A 124 -10.39 13.06 19.66
N THR A 125 -10.36 14.38 19.65
CA THR A 125 -11.57 15.22 19.71
C THR A 125 -11.64 16.09 18.47
N PHE A 126 -12.80 16.09 17.82
CA PHE A 126 -13.05 16.81 16.58
C PHE A 126 -13.90 18.05 16.87
N ARG A 127 -13.47 19.20 16.34
CA ARG A 127 -14.24 20.45 16.42
C ARG A 127 -14.69 20.88 15.03
N TYR A 128 -15.91 21.34 14.95
CA TYR A 128 -16.56 21.78 13.72
C TYR A 128 -17.02 23.23 13.84
N GLU A 129 -17.29 23.86 12.72
CA GLU A 129 -17.98 25.13 12.65
C GLU A 129 -19.35 25.07 13.35
N GLY A 130 -19.84 26.23 13.81
CA GLY A 130 -21.12 26.32 14.49
C GLY A 130 -22.33 25.95 13.62
N ALA A 131 -23.52 25.87 14.24
CA ALA A 131 -24.75 25.42 13.57
C ALA A 131 -25.20 26.34 12.42
N ASP A 132 -24.78 27.62 12.45
CA ASP A 132 -25.12 28.64 11.44
C ASP A 132 -24.15 28.63 10.23
N SER A 133 -23.23 27.65 10.18
CA SER A 133 -22.18 27.55 9.16
C SER A 133 -22.29 26.20 8.43
N ALA A 134 -21.39 25.96 7.49
CA ALA A 134 -21.38 24.73 6.67
C ALA A 134 -21.01 23.44 7.47
N GLY A 135 -20.67 23.56 8.76
CA GLY A 135 -20.33 22.42 9.62
C GLY A 135 -19.00 21.76 9.28
N ARG A 136 -18.06 22.50 8.69
CA ARG A 136 -16.74 22.00 8.28
C ARG A 136 -15.83 21.77 9.50
N PRO A 137 -14.85 20.83 9.45
CA PRO A 137 -13.91 20.62 10.54
C PRO A 137 -13.03 21.87 10.77
N LEU A 138 -12.81 22.22 12.02
CA LEU A 138 -11.94 23.34 12.43
C LEU A 138 -10.63 22.84 13.04
N SER A 139 -10.68 21.78 13.85
CA SER A 139 -9.48 21.22 14.47
C SER A 139 -9.68 19.79 14.94
N ILE A 140 -8.56 19.07 15.05
CA ILE A 140 -8.45 17.78 15.70
C ILE A 140 -7.45 17.94 16.85
N ALA A 141 -7.90 17.62 18.07
CA ALA A 141 -7.03 17.58 19.23
C ALA A 141 -6.76 16.13 19.64
N GLU A 142 -5.52 15.81 19.98
CA GLU A 142 -5.09 14.52 20.49
C GLU A 142 -4.68 14.64 21.95
N HIS A 143 -5.09 13.67 22.75
CA HIS A 143 -4.77 13.56 24.17
C HIS A 143 -4.28 12.15 24.46
N SER A 144 -2.98 11.97 24.67
CA SER A 144 -2.42 10.74 25.20
C SER A 144 -2.61 10.69 26.71
N ALA A 145 -2.87 9.51 27.25
CA ALA A 145 -3.09 9.33 28.68
C ALA A 145 -1.94 9.94 29.51
N GLY A 146 -2.29 10.76 30.51
CA GLY A 146 -1.32 11.47 31.37
C GLY A 146 -0.69 12.72 30.76
N GLN A 147 -1.03 13.11 29.52
CA GLN A 147 -0.54 14.33 28.88
C GLN A 147 -1.67 15.34 28.69
N SER A 148 -1.37 16.60 28.43
CA SER A 148 -2.37 17.61 28.05
C SER A 148 -2.82 17.38 26.60
N ALA A 149 -4.08 17.73 26.31
CA ALA A 149 -4.59 17.71 24.95
C ALA A 149 -3.83 18.72 24.07
N GLN A 150 -3.46 18.28 22.85
CA GLN A 150 -2.73 19.08 21.86
C GLN A 150 -3.53 19.14 20.57
N VAL A 151 -3.67 20.33 19.99
CA VAL A 151 -4.29 20.50 18.68
C VAL A 151 -3.27 20.08 17.61
N THR A 152 -3.43 18.88 17.07
CA THR A 152 -2.52 18.30 16.09
C THR A 152 -2.89 18.64 14.64
N GLU A 153 -4.16 19.00 14.40
CA GLU A 153 -4.61 19.51 13.11
C GLU A 153 -5.51 20.74 13.24
N ARG A 154 -5.35 21.66 12.30
CA ARG A 154 -6.20 22.85 12.19
C ARG A 154 -6.51 23.15 10.73
N PHE A 155 -7.75 23.55 10.47
CA PHE A 155 -8.25 23.82 9.13
C PHE A 155 -8.72 25.28 9.01
N MET A 156 -8.35 25.94 7.91
CA MET A 156 -8.84 27.27 7.56
C MET A 156 -9.39 27.27 6.14
N TYR A 157 -10.49 27.95 5.96
CA TYR A 157 -11.24 27.95 4.71
C TYR A 157 -11.25 29.34 4.08
N ALA A 158 -11.16 29.38 2.74
CA ALA A 158 -11.34 30.59 1.99
C ALA A 158 -12.78 31.13 2.11
N GLY A 159 -12.90 32.39 2.09
CA GLY A 159 -14.18 33.10 1.98
C GLY A 159 -14.74 33.10 0.56
N SER A 160 -15.44 34.14 0.20
CA SER A 160 -16.08 34.34 -1.11
C SER A 160 -15.69 35.66 -1.79
N SER A 161 -14.50 36.20 -1.48
CA SER A 161 -13.99 37.39 -2.14
C SER A 161 -13.72 37.12 -3.64
N GLU A 162 -13.74 38.17 -4.46
CA GLU A 162 -13.46 38.00 -5.92
C GLU A 162 -12.06 37.44 -6.18
N ALA A 163 -11.09 37.73 -5.33
CA ALA A 163 -9.73 37.16 -5.44
C ALA A 163 -9.70 35.65 -5.17
N GLU A 164 -10.49 35.17 -4.21
CA GLU A 164 -10.61 33.73 -3.89
C GLU A 164 -11.42 33.01 -4.98
N LYS A 165 -12.50 33.59 -5.46
CA LYS A 165 -13.31 33.07 -6.58
C LYS A 165 -12.48 32.96 -7.86
N ALA A 166 -11.64 33.96 -8.18
CA ALA A 166 -10.75 33.93 -9.34
C ALA A 166 -9.76 32.75 -9.34
N LYS A 167 -9.49 32.16 -8.17
CA LYS A 167 -8.64 30.97 -7.97
C LYS A 167 -9.44 29.71 -7.70
N ASN A 168 -10.76 29.74 -7.81
CA ASN A 168 -11.70 28.68 -7.49
C ASN A 168 -11.61 28.20 -6.01
N LEU A 169 -11.23 29.06 -5.08
CA LEU A 169 -11.02 28.72 -3.67
C LEU A 169 -12.24 28.95 -2.76
N ALA A 170 -13.32 29.54 -3.23
CA ALA A 170 -14.48 29.85 -2.40
C ALA A 170 -14.97 28.62 -1.61
N GLY A 171 -14.92 28.71 -0.27
CA GLY A 171 -15.29 27.63 0.65
C GLY A 171 -14.32 26.45 0.74
N VAL A 172 -13.22 26.48 0.03
CA VAL A 172 -12.18 25.43 0.03
C VAL A 172 -11.32 25.53 1.28
N CYS A 173 -10.87 24.40 1.83
CA CYS A 173 -9.82 24.35 2.83
C CYS A 173 -8.50 24.80 2.21
N THR A 174 -8.05 26.01 2.53
CA THR A 174 -6.83 26.59 1.98
C THR A 174 -5.62 26.34 2.83
N HIS A 175 -5.77 26.22 4.16
CA HIS A 175 -4.68 25.92 5.08
C HIS A 175 -5.07 24.70 5.92
N HIS A 176 -4.28 23.66 5.81
CA HIS A 176 -4.35 22.47 6.65
C HIS A 176 -3.03 22.37 7.40
N TYR A 177 -3.06 22.77 8.66
CA TYR A 177 -1.96 22.57 9.60
C TYR A 177 -2.04 21.13 10.10
N ASP A 178 -0.96 20.35 9.97
CA ASP A 178 -0.88 18.93 10.29
C ASP A 178 0.34 18.60 11.15
N PRO A 179 0.57 17.34 11.56
CA PRO A 179 1.71 16.98 12.42
C PRO A 179 3.10 17.28 11.83
N ALA A 180 3.23 17.47 10.50
CA ALA A 180 4.49 17.80 9.85
C ALA A 180 4.63 19.30 9.51
N GLY A 181 3.56 20.09 9.59
CA GLY A 181 3.59 21.52 9.26
C GLY A 181 2.32 22.03 8.59
N LEU A 182 2.44 22.82 7.54
CA LEU A 182 1.33 23.39 6.78
C LEU A 182 1.28 22.83 5.36
N MET A 183 0.10 22.40 4.94
CA MET A 183 -0.28 22.21 3.54
C MET A 183 -1.21 23.37 3.13
N ARG A 184 -0.78 24.21 2.17
CA ARG A 184 -1.58 25.33 1.68
C ARG A 184 -1.95 25.11 0.22
N THR A 185 -3.25 25.26 -0.07
CA THR A 185 -3.79 25.24 -1.44
C THR A 185 -3.94 26.68 -1.93
N ASP A 186 -3.19 27.06 -2.96
CA ASP A 186 -3.13 28.42 -3.47
C ASP A 186 -4.08 28.68 -4.65
N SER A 187 -4.42 27.64 -5.41
CA SER A 187 -5.39 27.68 -6.51
C SER A 187 -5.83 26.26 -6.93
N ILE A 188 -7.04 26.16 -7.47
CA ILE A 188 -7.65 24.90 -7.92
C ILE A 188 -8.26 25.09 -9.31
N ALA A 189 -8.19 24.07 -10.18
CA ALA A 189 -8.93 24.02 -11.44
C ALA A 189 -10.44 23.86 -11.19
N LEU A 190 -11.28 24.18 -12.17
CA LEU A 190 -12.73 23.93 -12.12
C LEU A 190 -13.06 22.45 -11.90
N THR A 191 -12.18 21.55 -12.31
CA THR A 191 -12.29 20.10 -12.08
C THR A 191 -11.89 19.66 -10.68
N GLY A 192 -11.54 20.59 -9.78
CA GLY A 192 -11.10 20.28 -8.42
C GLY A 192 -9.61 19.90 -8.28
N VAL A 193 -8.85 19.88 -9.35
CA VAL A 193 -7.40 19.57 -9.33
C VAL A 193 -6.64 20.75 -8.73
N PRO A 194 -5.84 20.57 -7.66
CA PRO A 194 -4.98 21.63 -7.13
C PRO A 194 -3.93 22.05 -8.20
N LEU A 195 -3.92 23.35 -8.53
CA LEU A 195 -2.98 23.93 -9.50
C LEU A 195 -1.72 24.50 -8.83
N SER A 196 -1.83 24.91 -7.59
CA SER A 196 -0.68 25.36 -6.79
C SER A 196 -0.88 24.93 -5.35
N VAL A 197 0.10 24.20 -4.82
CA VAL A 197 0.11 23.71 -3.43
C VAL A 197 1.48 24.01 -2.82
N THR A 198 1.48 24.55 -1.62
CA THR A 198 2.69 24.86 -0.87
C THR A 198 2.76 24.03 0.40
N ARG A 199 3.85 23.28 0.57
CA ARG A 199 4.22 22.61 1.82
C ARG A 199 5.21 23.48 2.59
N GLN A 200 5.01 23.58 3.92
CA GLN A 200 5.96 24.23 4.82
C GLN A 200 6.09 23.38 6.08
N LEU A 201 7.31 23.03 6.46
CA LEU A 201 7.57 22.15 7.60
C LEU A 201 7.56 22.91 8.93
N LEU A 202 7.47 22.19 10.04
CA LEU A 202 7.76 22.73 11.37
C LEU A 202 9.23 23.18 11.46
N LYS A 203 9.54 24.13 12.33
CA LYS A 203 10.92 24.62 12.56
C LYS A 203 11.89 23.50 12.95
N ASP A 204 11.44 22.62 13.84
CA ASP A 204 12.22 21.52 14.39
C ASP A 204 11.63 20.16 13.94
N ALA A 205 11.27 20.05 12.64
CA ALA A 205 10.61 18.87 12.08
C ALA A 205 11.47 17.59 12.18
N ASP A 206 12.80 17.73 12.27
CA ASP A 206 13.76 16.65 12.39
C ASP A 206 13.86 16.04 13.80
N ASN A 207 13.37 16.75 14.82
CA ASN A 207 13.27 16.21 16.16
C ASN A 207 12.01 15.35 16.29
N PRO A 208 12.11 14.01 16.43
CA PRO A 208 10.95 13.13 16.49
C PRO A 208 10.11 13.35 17.77
N ASP A 209 10.69 13.88 18.85
CA ASP A 209 10.03 14.04 20.13
C ASP A 209 9.13 15.28 20.19
N ILE A 210 9.19 16.16 19.19
CA ILE A 210 8.33 17.32 19.13
C ILE A 210 6.93 16.93 18.68
N ALA A 211 5.98 16.98 19.60
CA ALA A 211 4.55 16.96 19.34
C ALA A 211 4.05 18.38 19.09
N VAL A 212 3.35 18.59 17.96
CA VAL A 212 2.80 19.89 17.61
C VAL A 212 1.53 20.20 18.41
N ASN A 213 1.40 21.46 18.83
CA ASN A 213 0.16 22.01 19.37
C ASN A 213 -0.15 23.32 18.62
N TRP A 214 -1.03 23.26 17.63
CA TRP A 214 -1.34 24.40 16.78
C TRP A 214 -2.11 25.46 17.53
N PRO A 215 -1.54 26.68 17.76
CA PRO A 215 -2.25 27.76 18.41
C PRO A 215 -3.42 28.27 17.55
N GLU A 216 -4.42 28.86 18.20
CA GLU A 216 -5.56 29.42 17.49
C GLU A 216 -5.20 30.72 16.73
N SER A 217 -4.33 31.52 17.32
CA SER A 217 -3.76 32.72 16.71
C SER A 217 -2.30 32.48 16.30
N ASN A 218 -1.95 32.96 15.11
CA ASN A 218 -0.58 32.90 14.54
C ASN A 218 0.07 31.50 14.54
N PRO A 219 -0.59 30.45 13.97
CA PRO A 219 0.00 29.11 13.86
C PRO A 219 1.27 29.11 13.02
N GLU A 220 1.45 30.06 12.10
CA GLU A 220 2.64 30.20 11.26
C GLU A 220 3.94 30.42 12.06
N SER A 221 3.85 30.84 13.31
CA SER A 221 5.00 31.01 14.20
C SER A 221 5.79 29.72 14.45
N LEU A 222 5.17 28.55 14.26
CA LEU A 222 5.80 27.23 14.41
C LEU A 222 6.44 26.72 13.13
N LEU A 223 6.25 27.41 11.99
CA LEU A 223 6.71 26.95 10.70
C LEU A 223 8.15 27.41 10.41
N SER A 224 8.91 26.60 9.67
CA SER A 224 10.20 27.00 9.10
C SER A 224 10.02 28.11 8.08
N ALA A 225 11.10 28.81 7.73
CA ALA A 225 11.04 29.86 6.71
C ALA A 225 10.89 29.28 5.28
N GLU A 226 11.34 28.03 5.06
CA GLU A 226 11.36 27.41 3.74
C GLU A 226 9.96 26.99 3.29
N LYS A 227 9.66 27.28 2.01
CA LYS A 227 8.37 26.98 1.37
C LYS A 227 8.59 26.14 0.12
N TYR A 228 7.93 25.02 0.05
CA TYR A 228 8.02 24.07 -1.06
C TYR A 228 6.74 24.13 -1.88
N THR A 229 6.75 24.88 -2.99
CA THR A 229 5.57 25.07 -3.84
C THR A 229 5.65 24.19 -5.08
N THR A 230 4.65 23.36 -5.27
CA THR A 230 4.41 22.56 -6.48
C THR A 230 3.32 23.21 -7.31
N GLN A 231 3.58 23.43 -8.60
CA GLN A 231 2.62 23.99 -9.56
C GLN A 231 2.24 22.94 -10.59
N THR A 232 0.95 22.89 -10.92
CA THR A 232 0.38 21.91 -11.84
C THR A 232 -0.48 22.60 -12.88
N THR A 233 -0.45 22.12 -14.13
CA THR A 233 -1.45 22.46 -15.14
C THR A 233 -2.21 21.20 -15.53
N ALA A 234 -3.53 21.32 -15.66
CA ALA A 234 -4.40 20.22 -16.03
C ALA A 234 -5.25 20.61 -17.25
N ASP A 235 -5.71 19.62 -17.99
CA ASP A 235 -6.69 19.82 -19.07
C ASP A 235 -8.13 19.97 -18.52
N ALA A 236 -9.09 20.12 -19.41
CA ALA A 236 -10.50 20.28 -19.06
C ALA A 236 -11.13 19.04 -18.40
N THR A 237 -10.48 17.86 -18.49
CA THR A 237 -10.93 16.63 -17.82
C THR A 237 -10.31 16.47 -16.43
N GLY A 238 -9.35 17.32 -16.08
CA GLY A 238 -8.54 17.26 -14.86
C GLY A 238 -7.30 16.38 -14.98
N ALA A 239 -6.93 15.92 -16.19
CA ALA A 239 -5.69 15.21 -16.38
C ALA A 239 -4.50 16.18 -16.31
N VAL A 240 -3.48 15.82 -15.50
CA VAL A 240 -2.30 16.65 -15.29
C VAL A 240 -1.42 16.63 -16.54
N LEU A 241 -1.10 17.80 -17.09
CA LEU A 241 -0.24 17.96 -18.27
C LEU A 241 1.19 18.35 -17.92
N ASN A 242 1.36 19.27 -16.98
CA ASN A 242 2.68 19.70 -16.52
C ASN A 242 2.68 19.81 -15.00
N THR A 243 3.81 19.48 -14.40
CA THR A 243 4.09 19.72 -12.98
C THR A 243 5.44 20.41 -12.87
N THR A 244 5.49 21.52 -12.12
CA THR A 244 6.75 22.14 -11.70
C THR A 244 6.90 21.88 -10.21
N ASP A 245 7.94 21.15 -9.83
CA ASP A 245 8.19 20.80 -8.44
C ASP A 245 8.77 21.97 -7.63
N ALA A 246 8.95 21.76 -6.33
CA ALA A 246 9.41 22.81 -5.43
C ALA A 246 10.85 23.27 -5.67
N ALA A 247 11.68 22.53 -6.39
CA ALA A 247 13.02 22.91 -6.80
C ALA A 247 13.02 23.63 -8.17
N GLY A 248 11.90 23.63 -8.89
CA GLY A 248 11.72 24.26 -10.19
C GLY A 248 12.00 23.34 -11.37
N HIS A 249 12.12 22.02 -11.14
CA HIS A 249 12.16 21.04 -12.25
C HIS A 249 10.77 20.86 -12.81
N ARG A 250 10.70 20.57 -14.10
CA ARG A 250 9.42 20.47 -14.81
C ARG A 250 9.23 19.07 -15.38
N GLN A 251 8.08 18.48 -15.13
CA GLN A 251 7.60 17.26 -15.77
C GLN A 251 6.47 17.60 -16.73
N LYS A 252 6.49 17.00 -17.92
CA LYS A 252 5.46 17.15 -18.95
C LYS A 252 5.00 15.76 -19.37
N VAL A 253 3.69 15.55 -19.40
CA VAL A 253 3.07 14.29 -19.83
C VAL A 253 2.03 14.56 -20.90
N THR A 254 1.81 13.58 -21.79
CA THR A 254 0.72 13.58 -22.76
C THR A 254 -0.05 12.27 -22.65
N TYR A 255 -1.30 12.32 -23.05
CA TYR A 255 -2.21 11.18 -23.02
C TYR A 255 -2.68 10.85 -24.44
N ASP A 256 -3.10 9.61 -24.67
CA ASP A 256 -3.80 9.19 -25.87
C ASP A 256 -5.30 9.56 -25.79
N ILE A 257 -6.06 9.20 -26.81
CA ILE A 257 -7.49 9.51 -26.88
C ILE A 257 -8.34 8.78 -25.83
N ALA A 258 -7.80 7.71 -25.23
CA ALA A 258 -8.44 6.97 -24.15
C ALA A 258 -8.09 7.55 -22.76
N GLY A 259 -7.27 8.61 -22.71
CA GLY A 259 -6.79 9.21 -21.47
C GLY A 259 -5.66 8.42 -20.78
N LEU A 260 -5.02 7.50 -21.49
CA LEU A 260 -3.87 6.74 -20.99
C LEU A 260 -2.56 7.46 -21.32
N LEU A 261 -1.55 7.33 -20.43
CA LEU A 261 -0.25 7.99 -20.62
C LEU A 261 0.40 7.59 -21.95
N SER A 262 0.75 8.57 -22.77
CA SER A 262 1.41 8.37 -24.06
C SER A 262 2.89 8.70 -24.01
N THR A 263 3.27 9.88 -23.49
CA THR A 263 4.68 10.31 -23.36
C THR A 263 4.95 10.97 -22.02
N SER A 264 6.20 10.93 -21.56
CA SER A 264 6.66 11.65 -20.38
C SER A 264 8.03 12.27 -20.62
N ARG A 265 8.22 13.51 -20.14
CA ARG A 265 9.46 14.27 -20.27
C ARG A 265 9.78 14.99 -18.98
N VAL A 266 11.06 15.23 -18.73
CA VAL A 266 11.58 15.97 -17.58
C VAL A 266 12.57 17.03 -18.02
N THR A 267 12.46 18.22 -17.45
CA THR A 267 13.43 19.31 -17.60
C THR A 267 13.97 19.65 -16.21
N VAL A 268 15.25 19.37 -15.96
CA VAL A 268 15.93 19.87 -14.75
C VAL A 268 16.02 21.39 -14.87
N LYS A 269 15.84 22.11 -13.76
CA LYS A 269 15.92 23.58 -13.75
C LYS A 269 17.23 24.08 -14.39
N GLY A 270 17.11 24.90 -15.41
CA GLY A 270 18.26 25.41 -16.19
C GLY A 270 18.88 24.44 -17.19
N GLY A 271 18.39 23.19 -17.26
CA GLY A 271 18.88 22.16 -18.18
C GLY A 271 18.01 21.95 -19.41
N ALA A 272 18.42 21.02 -20.29
CA ALA A 272 17.66 20.62 -21.47
C ALA A 272 16.54 19.62 -21.11
N GLU A 273 15.47 19.61 -21.90
CA GLU A 273 14.40 18.62 -21.79
C GLU A 273 14.92 17.21 -22.10
N LYS A 274 14.64 16.24 -21.24
CA LYS A 274 14.99 14.82 -21.39
C LYS A 274 13.70 14.00 -21.59
N ILE A 275 13.70 13.11 -22.57
CA ILE A 275 12.61 12.15 -22.78
C ILE A 275 12.76 11.04 -21.73
N ILE A 276 11.71 10.78 -20.99
CA ILE A 276 11.61 9.66 -20.02
C ILE A 276 10.88 8.50 -20.68
N ILE A 277 9.66 8.73 -21.15
CA ILE A 277 8.88 7.80 -21.95
C ILE A 277 8.68 8.42 -23.34
N LYS A 278 9.16 7.71 -24.35
CA LYS A 278 9.01 8.13 -25.74
C LYS A 278 7.64 7.75 -26.30
N SER A 279 7.14 6.55 -25.96
CA SER A 279 5.82 6.08 -26.35
C SER A 279 5.35 4.93 -25.48
N VAL A 280 4.03 4.84 -25.26
CA VAL A 280 3.37 3.67 -24.68
C VAL A 280 2.22 3.27 -25.60
N THR A 281 2.04 1.97 -25.81
CA THR A 281 0.88 1.42 -26.54
C THR A 281 0.11 0.48 -25.64
N TYR A 282 -1.21 0.47 -25.80
CA TYR A 282 -2.14 -0.28 -24.96
C TYR A 282 -3.04 -1.20 -25.77
N SER A 283 -3.52 -2.25 -25.13
CA SER A 283 -4.62 -3.07 -25.66
C SER A 283 -5.96 -2.32 -25.55
N ALA A 284 -7.00 -2.83 -26.19
CA ALA A 284 -8.36 -2.31 -26.03
C ALA A 284 -8.87 -2.38 -24.57
N ALA A 285 -8.30 -3.25 -23.75
CA ALA A 285 -8.60 -3.37 -22.32
C ALA A 285 -7.76 -2.41 -21.44
N GLY A 286 -6.95 -1.52 -22.02
CA GLY A 286 -6.10 -0.58 -21.30
C GLY A 286 -4.82 -1.20 -20.72
N GLN A 287 -4.45 -2.43 -21.13
CA GLN A 287 -3.22 -3.08 -20.67
C GLN A 287 -2.04 -2.60 -21.51
N LYS A 288 -0.89 -2.31 -20.90
CA LYS A 288 0.33 -1.95 -21.62
C LYS A 288 0.78 -3.09 -22.53
N LEU A 289 1.03 -2.81 -23.80
CA LEU A 289 1.60 -3.75 -24.76
C LEU A 289 3.10 -3.48 -25.00
N ARG A 290 3.47 -2.21 -25.12
CA ARG A 290 4.84 -1.81 -25.37
C ARG A 290 5.12 -0.46 -24.75
N GLU A 291 6.27 -0.31 -24.13
CA GLU A 291 6.75 0.93 -23.54
C GLU A 291 8.18 1.20 -24.03
N GLU A 292 8.40 2.34 -24.68
CA GLU A 292 9.68 2.77 -25.19
C GLU A 292 10.22 3.91 -24.34
N HIS A 293 11.36 3.69 -23.70
CA HIS A 293 12.00 4.66 -22.80
C HIS A 293 12.93 5.60 -23.56
N GLY A 294 13.22 6.78 -22.97
CA GLY A 294 14.10 7.78 -23.53
C GLY A 294 15.57 7.35 -23.67
N ASN A 295 15.99 6.36 -22.90
CA ASN A 295 17.33 5.76 -22.97
C ASN A 295 17.46 4.63 -24.02
N GLY A 296 16.46 4.47 -24.89
CA GLY A 296 16.47 3.47 -25.95
C GLY A 296 16.08 2.05 -25.53
N VAL A 297 15.77 1.82 -24.27
CA VAL A 297 15.28 0.52 -23.79
C VAL A 297 13.78 0.41 -24.06
N VAL A 298 13.35 -0.78 -24.43
CA VAL A 298 11.96 -1.12 -24.75
C VAL A 298 11.49 -2.27 -23.88
N THR A 299 10.33 -2.13 -23.27
CA THR A 299 9.64 -3.20 -22.56
C THR A 299 8.38 -3.61 -23.33
N THR A 300 8.24 -4.90 -23.61
CA THR A 300 7.08 -5.49 -24.29
C THR A 300 6.36 -6.42 -23.32
N TYR A 301 5.03 -6.34 -23.28
CA TYR A 301 4.15 -7.12 -22.44
C TYR A 301 3.28 -8.04 -23.31
N THR A 302 3.21 -9.31 -22.97
CA THR A 302 2.37 -10.28 -23.67
C THR A 302 1.33 -10.85 -22.73
N TYR A 303 0.08 -10.88 -23.19
CA TYR A 303 -1.05 -11.38 -22.40
C TYR A 303 -1.67 -12.60 -23.07
N GLU A 304 -2.15 -13.53 -22.22
CA GLU A 304 -2.94 -14.66 -22.69
C GLU A 304 -4.32 -14.18 -23.18
N PRO A 305 -4.72 -14.48 -24.41
CA PRO A 305 -5.95 -13.93 -25.00
C PRO A 305 -7.22 -14.31 -24.21
N GLN A 306 -7.27 -15.52 -23.62
CA GLN A 306 -8.46 -16.07 -22.97
C GLN A 306 -8.65 -15.51 -21.57
N THR A 307 -7.58 -15.33 -20.81
CA THR A 307 -7.64 -14.93 -19.40
C THR A 307 -7.20 -13.49 -19.16
N GLN A 308 -6.62 -12.85 -20.17
CA GLN A 308 -6.01 -11.52 -20.09
C GLN A 308 -4.87 -11.43 -19.03
N ARG A 309 -4.29 -12.57 -18.63
CA ARG A 309 -3.15 -12.63 -17.71
C ARG A 309 -1.86 -12.29 -18.43
N LEU A 310 -0.96 -11.60 -17.75
CA LEU A 310 0.38 -11.33 -18.25
C LEU A 310 1.19 -12.61 -18.29
N ILE A 311 1.62 -13.05 -19.48
CA ILE A 311 2.44 -14.27 -19.64
C ILE A 311 3.90 -13.99 -19.97
N ALA A 312 4.23 -12.77 -20.43
CA ALA A 312 5.63 -12.39 -20.61
C ALA A 312 5.87 -10.90 -20.46
N VAL A 313 7.05 -10.54 -19.92
CA VAL A 313 7.63 -9.20 -19.90
C VAL A 313 9.03 -9.27 -20.45
N LYS A 314 9.27 -8.66 -21.59
CA LYS A 314 10.59 -8.61 -22.23
C LYS A 314 11.13 -7.18 -22.23
N THR A 315 12.31 -6.98 -21.65
CA THR A 315 13.03 -5.68 -21.63
C THR A 315 14.33 -5.83 -22.42
N GLU A 316 14.48 -5.01 -23.45
CA GLU A 316 15.63 -5.06 -24.36
C GLU A 316 16.07 -3.68 -24.84
N HIS A 317 17.31 -3.58 -25.28
CA HIS A 317 17.83 -2.42 -26.04
C HIS A 317 17.95 -2.81 -27.53
N PRO A 318 16.95 -2.54 -28.39
CA PRO A 318 16.90 -3.06 -29.76
C PRO A 318 18.08 -2.63 -30.62
N ALA A 319 18.52 -1.37 -30.52
CA ALA A 319 19.67 -0.86 -31.31
C ALA A 319 20.99 -1.56 -30.98
N ARG A 320 21.14 -2.06 -29.74
CA ARG A 320 22.31 -2.82 -29.29
C ARG A 320 22.13 -4.33 -29.38
N LYS A 321 20.94 -4.79 -29.79
CA LYS A 321 20.52 -6.21 -29.82
C LYS A 321 20.77 -6.91 -28.47
N LYS A 322 20.58 -6.18 -27.35
CA LYS A 322 20.80 -6.71 -26.01
C LYS A 322 19.44 -6.91 -25.31
N ILE A 323 19.17 -8.12 -24.88
CA ILE A 323 18.04 -8.46 -24.01
C ILE A 323 18.54 -8.41 -22.57
N PHE A 324 17.86 -7.66 -21.70
CA PHE A 324 18.20 -7.56 -20.28
C PHE A 324 17.40 -8.54 -19.43
N GLN A 325 16.12 -8.75 -19.76
CA GLN A 325 15.24 -9.74 -19.15
C GLN A 325 14.16 -10.20 -20.14
N ASP A 326 13.75 -11.47 -20.01
CA ASP A 326 12.59 -12.04 -20.71
C ASP A 326 11.88 -12.95 -19.69
N LEU A 327 11.05 -12.33 -18.84
CA LEU A 327 10.30 -13.00 -17.78
C LEU A 327 9.07 -13.65 -18.38
N ARG A 328 8.90 -14.96 -18.12
CA ARG A 328 7.75 -15.75 -18.55
C ARG A 328 7.05 -16.35 -17.35
N TYR A 329 5.72 -16.24 -17.34
CA TYR A 329 4.87 -16.61 -16.22
C TYR A 329 3.95 -17.77 -16.59
N GLU A 330 3.91 -18.80 -15.72
CA GLU A 330 2.93 -19.88 -15.77
C GLU A 330 1.99 -19.76 -14.58
N TYR A 331 0.71 -20.03 -14.80
CA TYR A 331 -0.34 -19.87 -13.80
C TYR A 331 -1.12 -21.16 -13.58
N ASP A 332 -1.67 -21.31 -12.38
CA ASP A 332 -2.73 -22.25 -12.13
C ASP A 332 -4.08 -21.74 -12.72
N PRO A 333 -5.15 -22.56 -12.75
CA PRO A 333 -6.44 -22.14 -13.30
C PRO A 333 -7.05 -20.92 -12.60
N VAL A 334 -6.79 -20.73 -11.31
CA VAL A 334 -7.31 -19.56 -10.56
C VAL A 334 -6.40 -18.34 -10.65
N GLY A 335 -5.22 -18.46 -11.29
CA GLY A 335 -4.29 -17.38 -11.60
C GLY A 335 -3.22 -17.14 -10.55
N ASN A 336 -2.87 -18.10 -9.71
CA ASN A 336 -1.65 -18.02 -8.95
C ASN A 336 -0.43 -18.35 -9.83
N VAL A 337 0.67 -17.64 -9.63
CA VAL A 337 1.91 -17.87 -10.37
C VAL A 337 2.56 -19.17 -9.92
N LEU A 338 2.73 -20.11 -10.81
CA LEU A 338 3.41 -21.40 -10.56
C LEU A 338 4.90 -21.37 -10.90
N CYS A 339 5.25 -20.63 -11.95
CA CYS A 339 6.61 -20.57 -12.45
C CYS A 339 6.91 -19.18 -13.02
N VAL A 340 8.13 -18.70 -12.77
CA VAL A 340 8.71 -17.53 -13.45
C VAL A 340 10.07 -17.93 -13.99
N THR A 341 10.24 -17.84 -15.31
CA THR A 341 11.53 -18.14 -15.99
C THR A 341 12.06 -16.86 -16.60
N ASN A 342 13.36 -16.58 -16.48
CA ASN A 342 14.02 -15.51 -17.21
C ASN A 342 14.77 -16.09 -18.42
N SER A 343 14.15 -16.04 -19.61
CA SER A 343 14.72 -16.61 -20.84
C SER A 343 15.89 -15.79 -21.43
N ALA A 344 16.19 -14.61 -20.87
CA ALA A 344 17.34 -13.80 -21.26
C ALA A 344 18.64 -14.28 -20.62
N GLU A 345 18.56 -15.13 -19.61
CA GLU A 345 19.72 -15.63 -18.90
C GLU A 345 19.99 -17.11 -19.21
N GLU A 346 21.28 -17.44 -19.21
CA GLU A 346 21.71 -18.80 -19.47
C GLU A 346 21.69 -19.67 -18.20
N THR A 347 21.45 -20.96 -18.40
CA THR A 347 21.67 -21.94 -17.34
C THR A 347 23.16 -22.01 -17.00
N ARG A 348 23.49 -21.87 -15.73
CA ARG A 348 24.88 -21.94 -15.23
C ARG A 348 25.11 -23.22 -14.46
N PHE A 349 26.38 -23.60 -14.33
CA PHE A 349 26.80 -24.73 -13.52
C PHE A 349 27.77 -24.26 -12.45
N TRP A 350 27.48 -24.64 -11.20
CA TRP A 350 28.37 -24.35 -10.08
C TRP A 350 28.43 -25.53 -9.11
N ARG A 351 29.65 -25.97 -8.77
CA ARG A 351 29.89 -27.15 -7.93
C ARG A 351 29.07 -28.40 -8.35
N ASN A 352 29.09 -28.72 -9.63
CA ASN A 352 28.32 -29.83 -10.24
C ASN A 352 26.80 -29.71 -10.12
N GLN A 353 26.27 -28.54 -9.74
CA GLN A 353 24.84 -28.23 -9.69
C GLN A 353 24.44 -27.40 -10.90
N LYS A 354 23.38 -27.82 -11.59
CA LYS A 354 22.73 -27.04 -12.64
C LYS A 354 21.86 -25.94 -11.99
N VAL A 355 22.14 -24.70 -12.28
CA VAL A 355 21.38 -23.53 -11.79
C VAL A 355 20.64 -22.89 -12.96
N VAL A 356 19.31 -23.03 -12.96
CA VAL A 356 18.43 -22.51 -14.01
C VAL A 356 17.86 -21.18 -13.55
N PRO A 357 17.73 -20.16 -14.42
CA PRO A 357 17.08 -18.89 -14.09
C PRO A 357 15.55 -19.04 -14.02
N GLU A 358 15.09 -19.81 -13.06
CA GLU A 358 13.70 -20.22 -12.89
C GLU A 358 13.32 -20.22 -11.41
N ASN A 359 12.14 -19.70 -11.10
CA ASN A 359 11.54 -19.80 -9.78
C ASN A 359 10.23 -20.58 -9.89
N ARG A 360 10.03 -21.57 -9.01
CA ARG A 360 8.81 -22.39 -8.94
C ARG A 360 8.14 -22.22 -7.59
N TYR A 361 6.82 -22.24 -7.58
CA TYR A 361 6.00 -21.97 -6.43
C TYR A 361 4.92 -23.03 -6.26
N THR A 362 4.70 -23.45 -5.01
CA THR A 362 3.67 -24.43 -4.65
C THR A 362 2.79 -23.85 -3.56
N TYR A 363 1.49 -24.07 -3.68
CA TYR A 363 0.46 -23.52 -2.80
C TYR A 363 -0.35 -24.63 -2.12
N ASP A 364 -0.89 -24.32 -0.94
CA ASP A 364 -1.92 -25.14 -0.31
C ASP A 364 -3.32 -24.87 -0.91
N THR A 365 -4.35 -25.54 -0.42
CA THR A 365 -5.73 -25.35 -0.92
C THR A 365 -6.33 -23.99 -0.59
N LEU A 366 -5.73 -23.21 0.29
CA LEU A 366 -6.12 -21.83 0.60
C LEU A 366 -5.29 -20.81 -0.19
N TYR A 367 -4.51 -21.30 -1.17
CA TYR A 367 -3.61 -20.49 -2.01
C TYR A 367 -2.51 -19.75 -1.24
N GLN A 368 -2.12 -20.25 -0.04
CA GLN A 368 -0.95 -19.78 0.67
C GLN A 368 0.31 -20.43 0.07
N LEU A 369 1.38 -19.67 -0.09
CA LEU A 369 2.65 -20.16 -0.61
C LEU A 369 3.32 -21.08 0.42
N VAL A 370 3.46 -22.37 0.13
CA VAL A 370 4.08 -23.32 1.05
C VAL A 370 5.51 -23.70 0.65
N SER A 371 5.84 -23.60 -0.64
CA SER A 371 7.21 -23.86 -1.10
C SER A 371 7.60 -22.96 -2.28
N ALA A 372 8.87 -22.58 -2.33
CA ALA A 372 9.47 -21.86 -3.43
C ALA A 372 10.88 -22.38 -3.71
N THR A 373 11.20 -22.56 -4.98
CA THR A 373 12.58 -22.83 -5.44
C THR A 373 13.04 -21.70 -6.35
N GLY A 374 14.34 -21.50 -6.43
CA GLY A 374 14.93 -20.46 -7.27
C GLY A 374 16.45 -20.47 -7.15
N ARG A 375 17.05 -19.35 -7.53
CA ARG A 375 18.50 -19.16 -7.39
C ARG A 375 18.81 -18.02 -6.41
N GLU A 376 19.97 -18.11 -5.78
CA GLU A 376 20.55 -17.09 -4.93
C GLU A 376 22.03 -16.92 -5.20
N MET A 377 22.64 -15.86 -4.71
CA MET A 377 24.09 -15.69 -4.75
C MET A 377 24.77 -16.80 -3.95
N ALA A 378 25.88 -17.36 -4.47
CA ALA A 378 26.61 -18.42 -3.79
C ALA A 378 27.24 -17.99 -2.46
N ASN A 379 27.39 -16.68 -2.23
CA ASN A 379 27.82 -16.07 -0.97
C ASN A 379 26.64 -15.56 -0.11
N ALA A 380 25.39 -15.84 -0.48
CA ALA A 380 24.24 -15.46 0.31
C ALA A 380 24.30 -16.10 1.70
N GLY A 381 24.05 -15.31 2.73
CA GLY A 381 23.90 -15.78 4.11
C GLY A 381 22.44 -15.87 4.53
N GLN A 382 22.23 -16.06 5.84
CA GLN A 382 20.89 -15.97 6.41
C GLN A 382 20.28 -14.58 6.18
N GLN A 383 19.05 -14.56 5.72
CA GLN A 383 18.32 -13.31 5.50
C GLN A 383 18.16 -12.52 6.80
N SER A 384 18.46 -11.22 6.74
CA SER A 384 18.42 -10.29 7.88
C SER A 384 17.96 -8.89 7.43
N SER A 385 18.11 -7.91 8.30
CA SER A 385 17.91 -6.49 7.98
C SER A 385 18.96 -5.94 6.98
N ALA A 386 20.13 -6.56 6.87
CA ALA A 386 21.16 -6.17 5.90
C ALA A 386 20.85 -6.69 4.49
N LEU A 387 21.36 -5.99 3.48
CA LEU A 387 21.43 -6.52 2.11
C LEU A 387 22.58 -7.55 2.03
N PRO A 388 22.49 -8.53 1.12
CA PRO A 388 23.65 -9.39 0.82
C PRO A 388 24.79 -8.59 0.19
N ASP A 389 25.99 -9.12 0.24
CA ASP A 389 27.15 -8.53 -0.40
C ASP A 389 26.92 -8.42 -1.92
N ILE A 390 27.29 -7.27 -2.48
CA ILE A 390 27.18 -6.98 -3.89
C ILE A 390 28.28 -7.71 -4.65
N SER A 391 27.92 -8.38 -5.74
CA SER A 391 28.88 -9.02 -6.65
C SER A 391 28.93 -8.29 -7.98
N PRO A 392 30.13 -8.09 -8.58
CA PRO A 392 30.24 -7.61 -9.96
C PRO A 392 29.59 -8.61 -10.94
N PHE A 393 29.11 -8.10 -12.09
CA PHE A 393 28.40 -8.93 -13.09
C PHE A 393 29.23 -10.11 -13.61
N ASP A 394 30.54 -9.92 -13.82
CA ASP A 394 31.46 -10.93 -14.33
C ASP A 394 31.86 -12.00 -13.30
N LYS A 395 31.66 -11.72 -11.99
CA LYS A 395 32.02 -12.61 -10.87
C LYS A 395 30.82 -13.24 -10.17
N ALA A 396 29.62 -12.92 -10.62
CA ALA A 396 28.40 -13.42 -10.01
C ALA A 396 28.29 -14.95 -10.14
N THR A 397 28.24 -15.62 -9.00
CA THR A 397 28.06 -17.07 -8.90
C THR A 397 26.74 -17.35 -8.20
N TYR A 398 25.99 -18.33 -8.75
CA TYR A 398 24.65 -18.66 -8.28
C TYR A 398 24.57 -20.09 -7.78
N THR A 399 23.71 -20.31 -6.80
CA THR A 399 23.30 -21.64 -6.32
C THR A 399 21.79 -21.74 -6.31
N SER A 400 21.26 -22.97 -6.36
CA SER A 400 19.83 -23.19 -6.20
C SER A 400 19.45 -23.23 -4.74
N TYR A 401 18.27 -22.67 -4.40
CA TYR A 401 17.68 -22.76 -3.08
C TYR A 401 16.29 -23.38 -3.10
N THR A 402 15.86 -23.87 -1.94
CA THR A 402 14.48 -24.22 -1.63
C THR A 402 14.08 -23.53 -0.34
N ARG A 403 12.90 -22.90 -0.32
CA ARG A 403 12.26 -22.34 0.88
C ARG A 403 10.92 -22.98 1.12
N ASN A 404 10.67 -23.38 2.36
CA ASN A 404 9.37 -23.88 2.80
C ASN A 404 8.82 -22.96 3.89
N TYR A 405 7.51 -22.70 3.82
CA TYR A 405 6.77 -21.79 4.70
C TYR A 405 5.70 -22.59 5.43
N ILE A 406 5.64 -22.44 6.75
CA ILE A 406 4.68 -23.15 7.61
C ILE A 406 3.78 -22.12 8.29
N TYR A 407 2.47 -22.38 8.24
CA TYR A 407 1.44 -21.53 8.78
C TYR A 407 0.57 -22.25 9.82
N ASP A 408 0.04 -21.50 10.79
CA ASP A 408 -1.02 -21.97 11.67
C ASP A 408 -2.40 -21.92 10.97
N CYS A 409 -3.45 -22.33 11.67
CA CYS A 409 -4.81 -22.35 11.08
C CYS A 409 -5.43 -20.95 10.93
N ALA A 410 -4.85 -19.89 11.50
CA ALA A 410 -5.23 -18.49 11.29
C ALA A 410 -4.38 -17.80 10.20
N GLY A 411 -3.44 -18.55 9.55
CA GLY A 411 -2.55 -18.04 8.51
C GLY A 411 -1.37 -17.23 9.07
N ASN A 412 -1.03 -17.35 10.34
CA ASN A 412 0.23 -16.80 10.83
C ASN A 412 1.39 -17.67 10.37
N MET A 413 2.43 -17.06 9.80
CA MET A 413 3.67 -17.75 9.50
C MET A 413 4.36 -18.12 10.81
N THR A 414 4.66 -19.40 11.00
CA THR A 414 5.33 -19.92 12.21
C THR A 414 6.77 -20.32 11.95
N GLN A 415 7.10 -20.64 10.69
CA GLN A 415 8.46 -21.07 10.35
C GLN A 415 8.77 -20.83 8.87
N ILE A 416 10.02 -20.42 8.61
CA ILE A 416 10.64 -20.35 7.28
C ILE A 416 11.85 -21.28 7.30
N ARG A 417 11.86 -22.32 6.46
CA ARG A 417 13.01 -23.20 6.27
C ARG A 417 13.68 -22.86 4.96
N HIS A 418 14.97 -22.57 5.02
CA HIS A 418 15.81 -22.30 3.85
C HIS A 418 16.85 -23.39 3.67
N SER A 419 17.06 -23.84 2.43
CA SER A 419 18.07 -24.82 2.10
C SER A 419 18.73 -24.50 0.77
N ALA A 420 20.05 -24.34 0.79
CA ALA A 420 20.93 -24.25 -0.38
C ALA A 420 22.13 -25.17 -0.16
N PRO A 421 21.99 -26.48 -0.45
CA PRO A 421 22.97 -27.50 -0.08
C PRO A 421 24.37 -27.29 -0.64
N ALA A 422 24.47 -26.74 -1.87
CA ALA A 422 25.78 -26.54 -2.52
C ALA A 422 26.67 -25.50 -1.82
N THR A 423 26.07 -24.56 -1.08
CA THR A 423 26.77 -23.56 -0.26
C THR A 423 26.73 -23.86 1.23
N ASN A 424 25.99 -24.90 1.63
CA ASN A 424 25.64 -25.18 3.02
C ASN A 424 24.88 -24.04 3.71
N ASN A 425 24.21 -23.18 2.94
CA ASN A 425 23.36 -22.11 3.45
C ASN A 425 21.98 -22.70 3.84
N ASN A 426 21.96 -23.42 4.97
CA ASN A 426 20.77 -24.06 5.50
C ASN A 426 20.42 -23.43 6.85
N TYR A 427 19.23 -22.88 6.97
CA TYR A 427 18.76 -22.28 8.23
C TYR A 427 17.24 -22.34 8.38
N THR A 428 16.79 -22.20 9.60
CA THR A 428 15.37 -22.12 9.96
C THR A 428 15.14 -20.84 10.75
N THR A 429 14.15 -20.09 10.31
CA THR A 429 13.65 -18.92 11.03
C THR A 429 12.34 -19.29 11.70
N ASP A 430 12.35 -19.43 13.03
CA ASP A 430 11.16 -19.70 13.83
C ASP A 430 10.50 -18.38 14.24
N ILE A 431 9.16 -18.35 14.23
CA ILE A 431 8.32 -17.20 14.60
C ILE A 431 7.39 -17.65 15.72
N THR A 432 7.44 -16.95 16.85
CA THR A 432 6.59 -17.20 18.01
C THR A 432 5.32 -16.37 17.89
N VAL A 433 4.17 -17.03 17.84
CA VAL A 433 2.83 -16.41 17.75
C VAL A 433 2.17 -16.39 19.11
N SER A 434 1.55 -15.28 19.47
CA SER A 434 0.74 -15.16 20.70
C SER A 434 -0.42 -16.17 20.71
N GLN A 435 -0.80 -16.65 21.90
CA GLN A 435 -1.99 -17.50 22.05
C GLN A 435 -3.30 -16.69 22.03
N ARG A 436 -3.25 -15.38 22.26
CA ARG A 436 -4.42 -14.51 22.44
C ARG A 436 -4.72 -13.62 21.26
N SER A 437 -3.77 -13.47 20.33
CA SER A 437 -3.84 -12.58 19.19
C SER A 437 -3.04 -13.14 18.00
N ASN A 438 -3.04 -12.46 16.84
CA ASN A 438 -2.14 -12.76 15.72
C ASN A 438 -0.81 -12.02 15.81
N ARG A 439 -0.48 -11.41 16.94
CA ARG A 439 0.82 -10.80 17.22
C ARG A 439 1.89 -11.88 17.22
N ALA A 440 2.99 -11.64 16.54
CA ALA A 440 4.07 -12.61 16.47
C ALA A 440 5.40 -11.92 16.18
N VAL A 441 6.47 -12.49 16.70
CA VAL A 441 7.84 -12.01 16.53
C VAL A 441 8.78 -13.18 16.26
N LEU A 442 9.99 -12.88 15.78
CA LEU A 442 11.04 -13.89 15.67
C LEU A 442 11.29 -14.54 17.02
N LYS A 443 11.50 -15.84 17.04
CA LYS A 443 11.80 -16.62 18.27
C LYS A 443 13.06 -16.12 19.00
N THR A 444 13.95 -15.45 18.28
CA THR A 444 15.13 -14.79 18.87
C THR A 444 14.78 -13.57 19.74
N LEU A 445 13.61 -12.98 19.56
CA LEU A 445 13.08 -11.88 20.38
C LEU A 445 12.25 -12.42 21.56
N ALA A 446 11.42 -13.42 21.29
CA ALA A 446 10.55 -14.03 22.30
C ALA A 446 10.38 -15.52 22.00
N ASP A 447 10.73 -16.35 22.99
CA ASP A 447 10.68 -17.81 22.91
C ASP A 447 9.34 -18.40 23.38
N THR A 448 8.48 -17.57 24.00
CA THR A 448 7.13 -17.97 24.43
C THR A 448 6.05 -17.04 23.89
N PRO A 449 4.82 -17.53 23.70
CA PRO A 449 3.68 -16.73 23.23
C PRO A 449 3.37 -15.50 24.09
N GLU A 450 3.53 -15.61 25.41
CA GLU A 450 3.29 -14.53 26.37
C GLU A 450 4.32 -13.40 26.20
N LYS A 451 5.61 -13.76 25.99
CA LYS A 451 6.67 -12.80 25.71
C LYS A 451 6.45 -12.14 24.36
N ALA A 452 5.98 -12.92 23.35
CA ALA A 452 5.65 -12.37 22.04
C ALA A 452 4.52 -11.33 22.13
N GLU A 453 3.45 -11.61 22.89
CA GLU A 453 2.36 -10.67 23.15
C GLU A 453 2.85 -9.37 23.81
N ALA A 454 3.75 -9.48 24.80
CA ALA A 454 4.31 -8.34 25.55
C ALA A 454 5.18 -7.38 24.70
N LEU A 455 5.63 -7.81 23.50
CA LEU A 455 6.41 -6.99 22.60
C LEU A 455 5.56 -6.09 21.68
N PHE A 456 4.27 -5.93 21.98
CA PHE A 456 3.38 -5.05 21.25
C PHE A 456 2.73 -4.01 22.15
N THR A 457 2.47 -2.84 21.59
CA THR A 457 1.60 -1.84 22.23
C THR A 457 0.16 -2.37 22.29
N PRO A 458 -0.72 -1.78 23.10
CA PRO A 458 -2.14 -2.12 23.06
C PRO A 458 -2.73 -2.03 21.64
N GLY A 459 -2.35 -1.02 20.86
CA GLY A 459 -2.80 -0.82 19.48
C GLY A 459 -2.21 -1.79 18.44
N GLY A 460 -1.37 -2.75 18.85
CA GLY A 460 -0.82 -3.75 17.95
C GLY A 460 0.44 -3.33 17.20
N GLN A 461 1.18 -2.36 17.69
CA GLN A 461 2.47 -1.96 17.14
C GLN A 461 3.61 -2.68 17.84
N GLN A 462 4.50 -3.32 17.09
CA GLN A 462 5.68 -4.02 17.62
C GLN A 462 6.66 -3.01 18.23
N THR A 463 7.21 -3.32 19.43
CA THR A 463 8.09 -2.40 20.18
C THR A 463 9.58 -2.70 20.03
N GLN A 464 9.93 -3.85 19.43
CA GLN A 464 11.32 -4.27 19.24
C GLN A 464 11.46 -4.99 17.91
N LEU A 465 12.42 -4.57 17.06
CA LEU A 465 12.65 -5.16 15.75
C LEU A 465 13.62 -6.35 15.80
N GLN A 466 14.69 -6.19 16.54
CA GLN A 466 15.71 -7.21 16.84
C GLN A 466 16.19 -6.98 18.28
N PRO A 467 16.92 -7.92 18.89
CA PRO A 467 17.50 -7.70 20.20
C PRO A 467 18.31 -6.40 20.26
N GLY A 468 17.91 -5.46 21.13
CA GLY A 468 18.51 -4.14 21.26
C GLY A 468 18.07 -3.08 20.27
N GLN A 469 17.21 -3.41 19.31
CA GLN A 469 16.59 -2.46 18.37
C GLN A 469 15.16 -2.13 18.80
N THR A 470 14.95 -0.96 19.39
CA THR A 470 13.62 -0.52 19.81
C THR A 470 12.88 0.25 18.71
N LEU A 471 11.56 0.12 18.73
CA LEU A 471 10.63 0.84 17.86
C LEU A 471 9.76 1.76 18.72
N SER A 472 9.66 3.02 18.36
CA SER A 472 8.69 3.95 18.92
C SER A 472 7.64 4.34 17.88
N TRP A 473 6.45 4.70 18.37
CA TRP A 473 5.28 4.94 17.52
C TRP A 473 4.61 6.26 17.94
N THR A 474 4.07 6.97 16.96
CA THR A 474 3.25 8.17 17.20
C THR A 474 1.93 7.79 17.89
N ALA A 475 1.23 8.77 18.42
CA ALA A 475 -0.12 8.60 18.95
C ALA A 475 -1.09 7.99 17.91
N ARG A 476 -0.85 8.21 16.62
CA ARG A 476 -1.64 7.68 15.50
C ARG A 476 -1.24 6.25 15.06
N GLY A 477 -0.24 5.64 15.74
CA GLY A 477 0.25 4.31 15.41
C GLY A 477 1.19 4.25 14.20
N GLU A 478 1.78 5.37 13.79
CA GLU A 478 2.80 5.45 12.76
C GLU A 478 4.18 5.20 13.36
N LEU A 479 5.08 4.54 12.63
CA LEU A 479 6.44 4.30 13.10
C LEU A 479 7.20 5.62 13.22
N GLN A 480 7.53 6.02 14.45
CA GLN A 480 8.20 7.30 14.73
C GLN A 480 9.72 7.17 14.65
N GLN A 481 10.28 6.12 15.22
CA GLN A 481 11.73 5.93 15.30
C GLN A 481 12.11 4.47 15.39
N VAL A 482 13.25 4.13 14.78
CA VAL A 482 13.98 2.88 14.95
C VAL A 482 15.34 3.20 15.52
N THR A 483 15.69 2.57 16.65
CA THR A 483 17.00 2.76 17.31
C THR A 483 17.85 1.51 17.10
N PRO A 484 18.75 1.46 16.12
CA PRO A 484 19.49 0.25 15.77
C PRO A 484 20.51 -0.19 16.80
N VAL A 485 21.14 0.74 17.51
CA VAL A 485 22.22 0.45 18.47
C VAL A 485 22.10 1.35 19.69
N VAL A 486 22.03 0.77 20.87
CA VAL A 486 22.14 1.49 22.15
C VAL A 486 23.59 1.37 22.65
N ARG A 487 24.32 2.49 22.76
CA ARG A 487 25.70 2.55 23.25
C ARG A 487 25.73 3.16 24.66
N ASN A 488 26.16 2.39 25.65
CA ASN A 488 26.45 2.88 27.03
C ASN A 488 25.35 3.76 27.65
N GLY A 489 24.08 3.41 27.45
CA GLY A 489 22.92 4.13 28.00
C GLY A 489 22.56 5.45 27.31
N ALA A 490 23.31 5.87 26.27
CA ALA A 490 22.95 7.00 25.41
C ALA A 490 22.29 6.47 24.12
N ALA A 491 21.32 7.21 23.58
CA ALA A 491 20.77 6.91 22.25
C ALA A 491 21.89 6.81 21.24
N GLY A 492 22.00 5.66 20.59
CA GLY A 492 22.95 5.39 19.52
C GLY A 492 22.47 5.93 18.16
N ASP A 493 22.86 5.21 17.10
CA ASP A 493 22.34 5.48 15.76
C ASP A 493 20.82 5.33 15.76
N CYS A 494 20.12 6.19 15.04
CA CYS A 494 18.65 6.11 14.92
C CYS A 494 18.17 6.59 13.56
N GLU A 495 17.03 6.07 13.13
CA GLU A 495 16.27 6.58 11.99
C GLU A 495 14.88 6.98 12.46
N SER A 496 14.47 8.21 12.18
CA SER A 496 13.20 8.77 12.61
C SER A 496 12.40 9.29 11.42
N TYR A 497 11.08 9.33 11.60
CA TYR A 497 10.14 9.66 10.54
C TYR A 497 9.09 10.64 11.03
N ARG A 498 8.64 11.53 10.12
CA ARG A 498 7.54 12.44 10.36
C ARG A 498 6.52 12.33 9.23
N TYR A 499 5.24 12.38 9.60
CA TYR A 499 4.13 12.12 8.69
C TYR A 499 3.20 13.33 8.62
N ASP A 500 2.50 13.48 7.49
CA ASP A 500 1.38 14.41 7.36
C ASP A 500 0.09 13.83 7.97
N ALA A 501 -1.01 14.60 7.84
CA ALA A 501 -2.34 14.18 8.30
C ALA A 501 -2.85 12.87 7.65
N GLY A 502 -2.37 12.54 6.46
CA GLY A 502 -2.71 11.33 5.72
C GLY A 502 -1.79 10.14 6.01
N SER A 503 -0.98 10.22 7.08
CA SER A 503 0.04 9.21 7.42
C SER A 503 1.10 8.99 6.33
N ARG A 504 1.33 9.98 5.47
CA ARG A 504 2.41 9.93 4.48
C ARG A 504 3.68 10.47 5.08
N ARG A 505 4.77 9.78 4.87
CA ARG A 505 6.10 10.20 5.32
C ARG A 505 6.54 11.44 4.56
N ILE A 506 6.77 12.53 5.29
CA ILE A 506 7.24 13.81 4.75
C ILE A 506 8.72 14.02 5.03
N LEU A 507 9.21 13.50 6.13
CA LEU A 507 10.61 13.64 6.52
C LEU A 507 11.13 12.31 7.06
N LYS A 508 12.34 11.95 6.65
CA LYS A 508 13.17 10.88 7.22
C LYS A 508 14.49 11.49 7.69
N THR A 509 14.89 11.22 8.92
CA THR A 509 16.15 11.67 9.50
C THR A 509 16.91 10.47 10.03
N ALA A 510 18.12 10.23 9.53
CA ALA A 510 19.05 9.22 10.03
C ALA A 510 20.20 9.90 10.76
N VAL A 511 20.45 9.48 12.00
CA VAL A 511 21.55 9.96 12.83
C VAL A 511 22.52 8.82 13.06
N GLN A 512 23.77 9.00 12.72
CA GLN A 512 24.85 8.04 12.95
C GLN A 512 25.93 8.66 13.82
N LYS A 513 26.31 7.98 14.90
CA LYS A 513 27.38 8.39 15.80
C LYS A 513 28.67 7.64 15.50
N THR A 514 29.68 8.33 14.97
CA THR A 514 31.00 7.77 14.69
C THR A 514 32.02 8.43 15.58
N GLY A 515 32.49 7.74 16.65
CA GLY A 515 33.46 8.29 17.60
C GLY A 515 32.96 9.59 18.25
N ASN A 516 33.63 10.71 17.95
CA ASN A 516 33.28 12.03 18.47
C ASN A 516 32.39 12.88 17.53
N SER A 517 31.97 12.34 16.39
CA SER A 517 31.14 13.08 15.43
C SER A 517 29.75 12.46 15.29
N THR A 518 28.76 13.32 15.10
CA THR A 518 27.39 12.93 14.74
C THR A 518 27.17 13.32 13.27
N GLN A 519 26.82 12.34 12.44
CA GLN A 519 26.41 12.56 11.06
C GLN A 519 24.90 12.46 10.98
N THR A 520 24.27 13.50 10.45
CA THR A 520 22.81 13.53 10.21
C THR A 520 22.57 13.51 8.71
N GLN A 521 21.68 12.65 8.26
CA GLN A 521 21.17 12.60 6.90
C GLN A 521 19.67 12.81 6.93
N GLN A 522 19.15 13.61 6.01
CA GLN A 522 17.72 13.90 5.93
C GLN A 522 17.22 13.71 4.51
N VAL A 523 15.97 13.27 4.41
CA VAL A 523 15.22 13.22 3.15
C VAL A 523 13.86 13.86 3.37
N ILE A 524 13.57 14.93 2.62
CA ILE A 524 12.24 15.55 2.56
C ILE A 524 11.54 15.01 1.33
N TYR A 525 10.35 14.44 1.52
CA TYR A 525 9.51 13.87 0.46
C TYR A 525 8.44 14.87 0.05
N LEU A 526 8.51 15.29 -1.21
CA LEU A 526 7.60 16.24 -1.84
C LEU A 526 6.97 15.61 -3.09
N PRO A 527 5.88 16.16 -3.63
CA PRO A 527 5.30 15.62 -4.87
C PRO A 527 6.30 15.59 -6.02
N GLY A 528 6.71 14.38 -6.44
CA GLY A 528 7.66 14.16 -7.54
C GLY A 528 9.12 14.53 -7.24
N LEU A 529 9.46 14.84 -5.99
CA LEU A 529 10.79 15.33 -5.60
C LEU A 529 11.20 14.82 -4.23
N GLU A 530 12.44 14.32 -4.10
CA GLU A 530 13.07 14.07 -2.82
C GLU A 530 14.27 15.03 -2.66
N LEU A 531 14.38 15.67 -1.50
CA LEU A 531 15.52 16.52 -1.15
C LEU A 531 16.39 15.78 -0.14
N HIS A 532 17.58 15.39 -0.57
CA HIS A 532 18.58 14.71 0.24
C HIS A 532 19.62 15.67 0.76
N SER A 533 19.90 15.64 2.05
CA SER A 533 20.95 16.43 2.70
C SER A 533 21.74 15.60 3.71
N GLY A 534 23.00 15.99 3.95
CA GLY A 534 23.90 15.32 4.91
C GLY A 534 25.27 15.06 4.33
N LYS A 535 25.67 13.80 4.15
CA LYS A 535 26.98 13.43 3.56
C LYS A 535 27.11 13.97 2.13
N GLU A 536 26.04 13.91 1.36
CA GLU A 536 25.89 14.52 0.04
C GLU A 536 24.56 15.27 0.01
N ASN A 537 24.54 16.39 -0.73
CA ASN A 537 23.31 17.15 -0.98
C ASN A 537 22.91 16.96 -2.45
N TYR A 538 21.78 16.33 -2.66
CA TYR A 538 21.25 16.10 -4.01
C TYR A 538 19.72 16.04 -4.00
N GLN A 539 19.15 16.16 -5.16
CA GLN A 539 17.71 16.10 -5.40
C GLN A 539 17.40 14.86 -6.24
N VAL A 540 16.33 14.18 -5.93
CA VAL A 540 15.82 13.07 -6.74
C VAL A 540 14.50 13.49 -7.35
N ILE A 541 14.47 13.66 -8.67
CA ILE A 541 13.28 13.94 -9.44
C ILE A 541 12.67 12.61 -9.81
N CYS A 542 11.48 12.32 -9.26
CA CYS A 542 10.75 11.08 -9.51
C CYS A 542 9.83 11.29 -10.70
N ALA A 543 10.20 10.77 -11.86
CA ALA A 543 9.38 10.83 -13.05
C ALA A 543 8.39 9.67 -13.05
N GLY A 544 7.11 9.99 -12.95
CA GLY A 544 6.04 9.00 -13.09
C GLY A 544 6.02 8.38 -14.47
N VAL A 545 5.88 7.07 -14.53
CA VAL A 545 5.74 6.28 -15.75
C VAL A 545 4.47 5.44 -15.70
N ALA A 546 4.08 4.87 -16.84
CA ALA A 546 2.92 4.01 -16.91
C ALA A 546 3.20 2.67 -16.19
N GLY A 547 3.08 2.63 -14.88
CA GLY A 547 3.33 1.46 -14.03
C GLY A 547 4.06 1.85 -12.74
N ARG A 548 4.67 0.87 -12.08
CA ARG A 548 5.40 1.06 -10.82
C ARG A 548 6.87 1.37 -11.01
N ALA A 549 7.46 0.90 -12.11
CA ALA A 549 8.82 1.25 -12.46
C ALA A 549 8.93 2.76 -12.62
N GLN A 550 9.68 3.38 -11.74
CA GLN A 550 9.90 4.82 -11.74
C GLN A 550 11.27 5.13 -12.36
N VAL A 551 11.35 6.28 -13.03
CA VAL A 551 12.63 6.85 -13.42
C VAL A 551 13.02 7.88 -12.36
N ARG A 552 14.18 7.71 -11.78
CA ARG A 552 14.75 8.60 -10.76
C ARG A 552 15.94 9.34 -11.39
N LEU A 553 15.84 10.65 -11.42
CA LEU A 553 16.92 11.51 -11.90
C LEU A 553 17.56 12.20 -10.69
N LEU A 554 18.80 11.82 -10.39
CA LEU A 554 19.59 12.41 -9.32
C LEU A 554 20.31 13.65 -9.87
N HIS A 555 20.13 14.77 -9.19
CA HIS A 555 20.68 16.07 -9.56
C HIS A 555 21.43 16.68 -8.40
N TRP A 556 22.71 17.06 -8.63
CA TRP A 556 23.57 17.74 -7.66
C TRP A 556 23.72 19.22 -8.04
N GLN A 557 23.53 20.10 -7.07
CA GLN A 557 23.66 21.55 -7.28
C GLN A 557 25.12 22.03 -7.36
N ASP A 558 26.09 21.21 -6.95
CA ASP A 558 27.52 21.50 -6.97
C ASP A 558 28.18 21.28 -8.35
N GLY A 559 27.41 20.94 -9.37
CA GLY A 559 27.87 20.71 -10.74
C GLY A 559 28.33 19.27 -11.02
N LYS A 560 28.16 18.35 -10.10
CA LYS A 560 28.33 16.91 -10.35
C LYS A 560 27.35 16.48 -11.45
N LYS A 561 27.75 15.56 -12.33
CA LYS A 561 26.92 15.06 -13.44
C LYS A 561 25.64 14.39 -12.91
N ASP A 562 24.51 14.73 -13.50
CA ASP A 562 23.22 14.09 -13.23
C ASP A 562 23.28 12.60 -13.53
N HIS A 563 22.67 11.79 -12.68
CA HIS A 563 22.48 10.35 -12.90
C HIS A 563 21.01 10.03 -13.17
N GLN A 564 20.73 9.36 -14.26
CA GLN A 564 19.41 8.83 -14.56
C GLN A 564 19.39 7.34 -14.23
N ARG A 565 18.36 6.90 -13.51
CA ARG A 565 18.13 5.50 -13.15
C ARG A 565 16.74 5.09 -13.64
N PHE A 566 16.71 4.24 -14.65
CA PHE A 566 15.50 3.64 -15.19
C PHE A 566 15.31 2.29 -14.52
N SER A 567 14.21 2.10 -13.81
CA SER A 567 13.89 0.87 -13.10
C SER A 567 12.86 0.06 -13.88
N TYR A 568 13.07 -1.26 -13.97
CA TYR A 568 12.18 -2.20 -14.66
C TYR A 568 11.74 -3.27 -13.69
N ASP A 569 10.44 -3.49 -13.62
CA ASP A 569 9.81 -4.32 -12.61
C ASP A 569 9.25 -5.64 -13.15
N ASN A 570 9.03 -6.56 -12.22
CA ASN A 570 8.33 -7.81 -12.47
C ASN A 570 6.81 -7.64 -12.27
N LEU A 571 6.05 -8.75 -12.33
CA LEU A 571 4.59 -8.79 -12.20
C LEU A 571 4.05 -8.02 -10.97
N ILE A 572 4.71 -8.15 -9.82
CA ILE A 572 4.27 -7.50 -8.57
C ILE A 572 4.90 -6.13 -8.33
N GLY A 573 5.62 -5.58 -9.31
CA GLY A 573 6.25 -4.26 -9.24
C GLY A 573 7.59 -4.22 -8.50
N SER A 574 8.26 -5.36 -8.31
CA SER A 574 9.62 -5.36 -7.74
C SER A 574 10.64 -4.93 -8.79
N SER A 575 11.53 -3.99 -8.41
CA SER A 575 12.62 -3.48 -9.25
C SER A 575 13.71 -4.54 -9.44
N GLY A 576 13.62 -5.33 -10.50
CA GLY A 576 14.57 -6.39 -10.81
C GLY A 576 15.78 -5.94 -11.60
N LEU A 577 15.70 -4.80 -12.29
CA LEU A 577 16.69 -4.33 -13.24
C LEU A 577 16.74 -2.80 -13.22
N GLU A 578 17.93 -2.21 -13.24
CA GLU A 578 18.12 -0.77 -13.48
C GLU A 578 19.11 -0.52 -14.60
N THR A 579 18.85 0.53 -15.40
CA THR A 579 19.78 1.05 -16.42
C THR A 579 19.99 2.55 -16.23
N ASP A 580 21.11 3.05 -16.78
CA ASP A 580 21.40 4.49 -16.84
C ASP A 580 20.65 5.20 -17.97
N GLY A 581 20.92 6.51 -18.14
CA GLY A 581 20.35 7.35 -19.21
C GLY A 581 20.80 6.97 -20.63
N ASP A 582 21.84 6.18 -20.77
CA ASP A 582 22.36 5.66 -22.04
C ASP A 582 21.93 4.20 -22.27
N GLY A 583 21.13 3.60 -21.38
CA GLY A 583 20.66 2.22 -21.46
C GLY A 583 21.73 1.18 -21.08
N ASN A 584 22.75 1.54 -20.32
CA ASN A 584 23.69 0.58 -19.76
C ASN A 584 23.13 0.00 -18.46
N LEU A 585 23.40 -1.28 -18.22
CA LEU A 585 22.97 -1.98 -17.01
C LEU A 585 23.70 -1.43 -15.78
N LEU A 586 22.96 -1.01 -14.75
CA LEU A 586 23.48 -0.55 -13.48
C LEU A 586 23.42 -1.61 -12.39
N SER A 587 22.27 -2.30 -12.28
CA SER A 587 22.07 -3.32 -11.26
C SER A 587 21.06 -4.38 -11.71
N GLN A 588 21.20 -5.56 -11.13
CA GLN A 588 20.22 -6.64 -11.25
C GLN A 588 19.95 -7.23 -9.87
N GLU A 589 18.67 -7.44 -9.55
CA GLU A 589 18.24 -7.92 -8.23
C GLU A 589 17.11 -8.93 -8.37
N GLU A 590 17.22 -10.05 -7.66
CA GLU A 590 16.14 -11.03 -7.51
C GLU A 590 15.75 -11.16 -6.04
N TYR A 591 14.50 -11.48 -5.82
CA TYR A 591 13.92 -11.51 -4.48
C TYR A 591 13.42 -12.90 -4.12
N TYR A 592 13.59 -13.28 -2.85
CA TYR A 592 12.79 -14.35 -2.28
C TYR A 592 11.32 -13.92 -2.24
N PRO A 593 10.37 -14.86 -2.21
CA PRO A 593 8.94 -14.55 -2.30
C PRO A 593 8.43 -13.44 -1.37
N PHE A 594 8.91 -13.44 -0.12
CA PHE A 594 8.53 -12.44 0.88
C PHE A 594 9.45 -11.20 0.91
N GLY A 595 10.21 -10.93 -0.15
CA GLY A 595 10.87 -9.64 -0.38
C GLY A 595 12.30 -9.50 0.15
N GLY A 596 12.89 -10.55 0.68
CA GLY A 596 14.35 -10.56 0.92
C GLY A 596 15.10 -10.64 -0.40
N THR A 597 16.30 -10.07 -0.46
CA THR A 597 17.15 -10.11 -1.65
C THR A 597 17.89 -11.44 -1.75
N ALA A 598 17.70 -12.16 -2.86
CA ALA A 598 18.37 -13.43 -3.18
C ALA A 598 19.61 -13.22 -4.06
N VAL A 599 19.50 -12.31 -5.02
CA VAL A 599 20.58 -11.93 -5.94
C VAL A 599 20.73 -10.41 -5.93
N LEU A 600 21.96 -9.92 -5.81
CA LEU A 600 22.30 -8.51 -5.96
C LEU A 600 23.62 -8.39 -6.71
N VAL A 601 23.51 -7.92 -7.95
CA VAL A 601 24.64 -7.78 -8.87
C VAL A 601 24.72 -6.35 -9.37
N ALA A 602 25.90 -5.73 -9.25
CA ALA A 602 26.17 -4.39 -9.73
C ALA A 602 27.68 -4.18 -9.79
N ASP A 603 28.14 -3.38 -10.75
CA ASP A 603 29.54 -2.98 -10.78
C ASP A 603 29.82 -1.83 -9.80
N ALA A 604 31.08 -1.62 -9.44
CA ALA A 604 31.51 -0.65 -8.43
C ALA A 604 31.03 0.78 -8.73
N ASP A 605 31.03 1.17 -10.01
CA ASP A 605 30.68 2.52 -10.46
C ASP A 605 29.16 2.69 -10.72
N SER A 606 28.36 1.67 -10.43
CA SER A 606 26.90 1.67 -10.71
C SER A 606 26.09 2.63 -9.83
N GLY A 607 26.69 3.11 -8.72
CA GLY A 607 25.97 3.90 -7.72
C GLY A 607 24.81 3.13 -7.09
N ILE A 608 25.02 1.87 -6.77
CA ILE A 608 23.97 0.96 -6.20
C ILE A 608 23.39 1.48 -4.89
N ASP A 609 24.10 2.31 -4.14
CA ASP A 609 23.63 2.94 -2.90
C ASP A 609 22.43 3.88 -3.13
N TYR A 610 22.27 4.38 -4.36
CA TYR A 610 21.12 5.20 -4.74
C TYR A 610 19.88 4.36 -5.14
N LYS A 611 19.99 3.01 -5.18
CA LYS A 611 18.85 2.13 -5.40
C LYS A 611 18.08 1.94 -4.09
N THR A 612 17.07 2.77 -3.86
CA THR A 612 16.21 2.71 -2.65
C THR A 612 14.93 1.92 -2.87
N HIS A 613 14.34 1.97 -4.07
CA HIS A 613 13.11 1.25 -4.40
C HIS A 613 13.43 -0.17 -4.91
N ARG A 614 12.87 -1.19 -4.24
CA ARG A 614 13.21 -2.60 -4.44
C ARG A 614 11.98 -3.48 -4.56
N TYR A 615 11.78 -4.40 -3.62
CA TYR A 615 10.64 -5.33 -3.60
C TYR A 615 9.30 -4.60 -3.63
N SER A 616 8.39 -5.06 -4.50
CA SER A 616 7.04 -4.49 -4.71
C SER A 616 7.06 -2.98 -5.04
N GLY A 617 8.18 -2.46 -5.58
CA GLY A 617 8.37 -1.05 -5.88
C GLY A 617 8.41 -0.14 -4.66
N LYS A 618 8.71 -0.68 -3.48
CA LYS A 618 8.72 0.06 -2.21
C LYS A 618 10.12 0.49 -1.81
N GLU A 619 10.20 1.64 -1.13
CA GLU A 619 11.44 2.10 -0.54
C GLU A 619 11.86 1.18 0.61
N ARG A 620 13.10 0.71 0.53
CA ARG A 620 13.75 -0.04 1.61
C ARG A 620 14.64 0.92 2.38
N ASP A 621 14.31 1.11 3.65
CA ASP A 621 15.10 1.97 4.55
C ASP A 621 16.38 1.26 5.03
N ALA A 622 17.32 2.02 5.62
CA ALA A 622 18.56 1.48 6.17
C ALA A 622 18.33 0.45 7.29
N THR A 623 17.19 0.51 7.95
CA THR A 623 16.71 -0.46 8.93
C THR A 623 16.37 -1.83 8.33
N GLY A 624 16.34 -1.95 7.01
CA GLY A 624 15.93 -3.15 6.27
C GLY A 624 14.42 -3.27 6.04
N LEU A 625 13.63 -2.40 6.64
CA LEU A 625 12.17 -2.38 6.49
C LEU A 625 11.75 -1.77 5.16
N TYR A 626 10.61 -2.22 4.64
CA TYR A 626 9.96 -1.59 3.50
C TYR A 626 8.84 -0.65 3.95
N TYR A 627 8.88 0.59 3.48
CA TYR A 627 7.82 1.58 3.70
C TYR A 627 6.73 1.42 2.64
N TYR A 628 5.50 1.08 3.06
CA TYR A 628 4.36 0.91 2.16
C TYR A 628 3.40 2.11 2.15
N GLY A 629 3.56 3.05 3.07
CA GLY A 629 2.66 4.16 3.30
C GLY A 629 2.10 4.08 4.72
N TYR A 630 1.01 3.34 4.92
CA TYR A 630 0.38 3.21 6.24
C TYR A 630 1.08 2.23 7.17
N ARG A 631 1.86 1.29 6.65
CA ARG A 631 2.59 0.29 7.45
C ARG A 631 4.02 0.08 6.98
N TYR A 632 4.83 -0.47 7.89
CA TYR A 632 6.16 -0.98 7.60
C TYR A 632 6.16 -2.50 7.56
N TYR A 633 6.86 -3.04 6.58
CA TYR A 633 6.93 -4.48 6.32
C TYR A 633 8.32 -5.03 6.63
N GLN A 634 8.36 -6.16 7.34
CA GLN A 634 9.57 -6.88 7.73
C GLN A 634 9.77 -8.11 6.81
N PRO A 635 10.64 -8.03 5.78
CA PRO A 635 10.75 -9.09 4.78
C PRO A 635 11.33 -10.40 5.30
N TRP A 636 12.20 -10.35 6.30
CA TRP A 636 12.80 -11.57 6.86
C TRP A 636 11.90 -12.32 7.86
N ALA A 637 10.81 -11.72 8.27
CA ALA A 637 9.74 -12.37 9.03
C ALA A 637 8.45 -12.55 8.21
N GLY A 638 8.36 -11.96 7.02
CA GLY A 638 7.22 -12.08 6.12
C GLY A 638 5.92 -11.46 6.65
N ARG A 639 5.99 -10.39 7.49
CA ARG A 639 4.82 -9.82 8.13
C ARG A 639 4.91 -8.32 8.40
N TRP A 640 3.77 -7.71 8.68
CA TRP A 640 3.65 -6.32 9.07
C TRP A 640 4.09 -6.10 10.52
N LEU A 641 4.66 -4.92 10.82
CA LEU A 641 5.07 -4.52 12.17
C LEU A 641 3.91 -3.97 13.01
N SER A 642 2.81 -3.60 12.39
CA SER A 642 1.62 -3.07 13.06
C SER A 642 0.35 -3.70 12.51
N SER A 643 -0.71 -3.66 13.32
CA SER A 643 -2.06 -4.06 12.91
C SER A 643 -2.54 -3.24 11.71
N ASP A 644 -3.43 -3.82 10.90
CA ASP A 644 -3.96 -3.15 9.71
C ASP A 644 -4.87 -1.97 10.11
N PRO A 645 -4.55 -0.72 9.71
CA PRO A 645 -5.40 0.43 9.98
C PRO A 645 -6.75 0.39 9.21
N ALA A 646 -6.85 -0.43 8.15
CA ALA A 646 -8.11 -0.68 7.44
C ALA A 646 -8.98 -1.74 8.14
N GLY A 647 -8.53 -2.31 9.26
CA GLY A 647 -9.25 -3.32 10.03
C GLY A 647 -9.42 -4.63 9.26
N THR A 648 -10.65 -5.13 9.16
CA THR A 648 -10.95 -6.46 8.63
C THR A 648 -11.06 -6.55 7.09
N VAL A 649 -10.59 -5.56 6.34
CA VAL A 649 -10.69 -5.53 4.87
C VAL A 649 -10.00 -6.74 4.23
N ASP A 650 -8.87 -7.20 4.79
CA ASP A 650 -8.16 -8.41 4.36
C ASP A 650 -8.37 -9.62 5.29
N GLY A 651 -9.41 -9.63 6.09
CA GLY A 651 -9.75 -10.71 7.01
C GLY A 651 -9.44 -10.40 8.47
N LEU A 652 -9.43 -11.45 9.32
CA LEU A 652 -9.32 -11.30 10.77
C LEU A 652 -7.89 -11.24 11.29
N ASN A 653 -6.89 -11.63 10.49
CA ASN A 653 -5.48 -11.54 10.85
C ASN A 653 -4.88 -10.23 10.32
N LEU A 654 -4.67 -9.26 11.22
CA LEU A 654 -4.25 -7.91 10.86
C LEU A 654 -2.74 -7.77 10.54
N PHE A 655 -1.96 -8.85 10.66
CA PHE A 655 -0.51 -8.83 10.43
C PHE A 655 -0.06 -9.61 9.21
N ARG A 656 -0.97 -10.31 8.56
CA ARG A 656 -0.65 -11.20 7.44
C ARG A 656 -0.36 -10.41 6.17
N MET A 657 0.79 -10.65 5.52
CA MET A 657 1.14 -10.03 4.24
C MET A 657 0.41 -10.74 3.09
N VAL A 658 -0.36 -9.98 2.32
CA VAL A 658 -1.02 -10.36 1.06
C VAL A 658 -1.54 -11.80 1.02
N ARG A 659 -2.27 -12.20 2.06
CA ARG A 659 -2.85 -13.56 2.21
C ARG A 659 -1.83 -14.70 2.12
N ASN A 660 -0.57 -14.45 2.47
CA ASN A 660 0.54 -15.38 2.31
C ASN A 660 0.79 -15.82 0.85
N ASN A 661 0.41 -15.00 -0.13
CA ASN A 661 0.68 -15.24 -1.55
C ASN A 661 1.43 -14.05 -2.19
N PRO A 662 2.68 -13.79 -1.79
CA PRO A 662 3.44 -12.60 -2.16
C PRO A 662 4.03 -12.65 -3.58
N VAL A 663 3.73 -13.69 -4.35
CA VAL A 663 4.16 -13.84 -5.75
C VAL A 663 3.06 -13.40 -6.72
N THR A 664 1.79 -13.59 -6.31
CA THR A 664 0.62 -13.26 -7.13
C THR A 664 -0.07 -11.97 -6.68
N LEU A 665 -0.03 -11.72 -5.36
CA LEU A 665 -0.66 -10.54 -4.75
C LEU A 665 0.39 -9.54 -4.29
N TYR A 666 0.04 -8.27 -4.30
CA TYR A 666 0.85 -7.19 -3.74
C TYR A 666 -0.04 -6.21 -2.97
N ASP A 667 0.56 -5.38 -2.14
CA ASP A 667 -0.12 -4.30 -1.44
C ASP A 667 0.37 -2.95 -1.97
N ASN A 668 -0.55 -2.00 -2.21
CA ASN A 668 -0.20 -0.70 -2.75
C ASN A 668 0.26 0.29 -1.67
N ASP A 669 -0.34 0.25 -0.50
CA ASP A 669 -0.18 1.28 0.52
C ASP A 669 -0.10 0.73 1.95
N GLY A 670 -0.14 -0.58 2.10
CA GLY A 670 -0.11 -1.25 3.38
C GLY A 670 -1.50 -1.42 4.04
N ARG A 671 -2.59 -1.50 3.25
CA ARG A 671 -3.96 -1.68 3.76
C ARG A 671 -4.71 -2.86 3.16
N ALA A 672 -4.43 -3.22 1.92
CA ALA A 672 -5.17 -4.31 1.29
C ALA A 672 -4.41 -4.97 0.14
N PRO A 673 -4.47 -6.31 0.03
CA PRO A 673 -3.87 -7.01 -1.09
C PRO A 673 -4.63 -6.77 -2.39
N VAL A 674 -3.89 -6.59 -3.46
CA VAL A 674 -4.39 -6.46 -4.82
C VAL A 674 -3.80 -7.60 -5.65
N ARG A 675 -4.61 -8.22 -6.51
CA ARG A 675 -4.07 -9.17 -7.48
C ARG A 675 -3.26 -8.41 -8.52
N ALA A 676 -2.08 -8.89 -8.82
CA ALA A 676 -1.25 -8.37 -9.89
C ALA A 676 -1.94 -8.61 -11.24
N ALA A 677 -2.81 -7.70 -11.62
CA ALA A 677 -3.33 -7.56 -12.96
C ALA A 677 -2.74 -6.27 -13.51
N LEU A 678 -2.04 -6.32 -14.63
CA LEU A 678 -1.53 -5.12 -15.26
C LEU A 678 -2.67 -4.39 -15.97
N SER A 679 -3.60 -3.84 -15.19
CA SER A 679 -4.36 -2.70 -15.66
C SER A 679 -3.39 -1.49 -15.72
N ALA A 680 -3.53 -0.64 -16.72
CA ALA A 680 -2.90 0.66 -16.70
C ALA A 680 -3.23 1.30 -15.34
N GLY A 681 -2.25 1.34 -14.43
CA GLY A 681 -2.37 2.12 -13.21
C GLY A 681 -2.73 3.52 -13.67
N SER A 682 -3.91 4.03 -13.32
CA SER A 682 -4.22 5.39 -13.67
C SER A 682 -3.18 6.25 -12.97
N PHE A 683 -2.61 7.21 -13.67
CA PHE A 683 -1.71 8.22 -13.09
C PHE A 683 -2.35 8.91 -11.87
N ARG A 684 -3.67 8.82 -11.73
CA ARG A 684 -4.45 9.20 -10.55
C ARG A 684 -4.09 8.44 -9.27
N ASP A 685 -3.66 7.17 -9.36
CA ASP A 685 -3.25 6.39 -8.19
C ASP A 685 -1.85 6.77 -7.70
N MET A 686 -1.11 7.53 -8.50
CA MET A 686 0.22 8.07 -8.17
C MET A 686 0.19 9.54 -7.73
N LEU A 687 -0.93 10.25 -7.95
CA LEU A 687 -1.09 11.61 -7.43
C LEU A 687 -1.37 11.55 -5.93
N PRO A 688 -0.75 12.44 -5.14
CA PRO A 688 -1.12 12.60 -3.73
C PRO A 688 -2.61 12.93 -3.62
N GLU A 689 -3.29 12.23 -2.71
CA GLU A 689 -4.75 12.30 -2.45
C GLU A 689 -5.36 13.65 -1.96
N PRO A 690 -5.03 14.86 -2.37
CA PRO A 690 -5.90 16.00 -2.10
C PRO A 690 -7.23 15.91 -2.85
N ALA A 691 -7.29 15.20 -3.98
CA ALA A 691 -8.49 15.13 -4.82
C ALA A 691 -9.59 14.20 -4.26
N VAL A 692 -9.24 13.16 -3.48
CA VAL A 692 -10.23 12.21 -2.95
C VAL A 692 -10.94 12.75 -1.71
N GLN A 693 -10.27 13.57 -0.90
CA GLN A 693 -10.93 14.21 0.26
C GLN A 693 -12.00 15.24 -0.14
N TYR A 694 -11.86 15.87 -1.30
CA TYR A 694 -12.82 16.89 -1.74
C TYR A 694 -14.17 16.30 -2.19
N GLN A 695 -14.20 15.09 -2.70
CA GLN A 695 -15.45 14.41 -3.09
C GLN A 695 -16.33 14.00 -1.90
N ARG A 696 -15.77 13.89 -0.68
CA ARG A 696 -16.55 13.64 0.54
C ARG A 696 -17.48 14.79 0.94
N GLY A 697 -17.29 15.98 0.38
CA GLY A 697 -18.13 17.15 0.65
C GLY A 697 -19.50 17.15 -0.03
N LEU A 698 -19.77 16.23 -0.98
CA LEU A 698 -21.03 16.18 -1.72
C LEU A 698 -22.08 15.20 -1.13
N GLY A 699 -21.82 14.59 0.02
CA GLY A 699 -22.79 13.78 0.74
C GLY A 699 -23.10 12.40 0.16
N TYR A 700 -22.33 11.92 -0.82
CA TYR A 700 -22.44 10.55 -1.35
C TYR A 700 -21.29 9.69 -0.92
N GLN A 701 -21.58 8.47 -0.45
CA GLN A 701 -20.59 7.43 -0.21
C GLN A 701 -20.79 6.28 -1.18
N LEU A 702 -19.73 5.87 -1.84
CA LEU A 702 -19.67 4.61 -2.58
C LEU A 702 -18.93 3.56 -1.77
N THR A 703 -19.59 2.46 -1.51
CA THR A 703 -18.98 1.29 -0.91
C THR A 703 -18.83 0.21 -1.97
N LYS A 704 -17.59 -0.17 -2.25
CA LYS A 704 -17.29 -1.25 -3.18
C LYS A 704 -17.66 -2.60 -2.55
N SER A 705 -18.36 -3.45 -3.30
CA SER A 705 -18.62 -4.80 -2.84
C SER A 705 -17.32 -5.61 -2.74
N VAL A 706 -17.06 -6.21 -1.58
CA VAL A 706 -15.87 -7.04 -1.34
C VAL A 706 -15.91 -8.33 -2.17
N SER A 707 -17.10 -8.84 -2.47
CA SER A 707 -17.31 -10.08 -3.22
C SER A 707 -17.41 -9.88 -4.75
N GLN A 708 -17.66 -8.65 -5.19
CA GLN A 708 -17.83 -8.33 -6.60
C GLN A 708 -17.23 -6.97 -6.95
N PRO A 709 -16.03 -6.94 -7.52
CA PRO A 709 -15.26 -5.71 -7.73
C PRO A 709 -15.91 -4.67 -8.65
N ASN A 710 -16.92 -5.03 -9.40
CA ASN A 710 -17.65 -4.13 -10.32
C ASN A 710 -19.03 -3.70 -9.81
N LEU A 711 -19.38 -4.05 -8.58
CA LEU A 711 -20.66 -3.66 -7.97
C LEU A 711 -20.42 -2.56 -6.92
N TYR A 712 -21.12 -1.46 -7.04
CA TYR A 712 -21.06 -0.33 -6.13
C TYR A 712 -22.45 -0.05 -5.55
N THR A 713 -22.49 0.24 -4.26
CA THR A 713 -23.69 0.70 -3.58
C THR A 713 -23.62 2.21 -3.49
N ALA A 714 -24.58 2.92 -4.02
CA ALA A 714 -24.73 4.36 -3.89
C ALA A 714 -25.71 4.69 -2.76
N SER A 715 -25.29 5.55 -1.83
CA SER A 715 -26.15 6.07 -0.77
C SER A 715 -25.95 7.59 -0.65
N GLN A 716 -27.04 8.31 -0.45
CA GLN A 716 -27.02 9.74 -0.15
C GLN A 716 -27.00 9.91 1.37
N GLN A 717 -26.06 10.66 1.90
CA GLN A 717 -26.08 11.05 3.31
C GLN A 717 -27.14 12.14 3.50
N THR A 718 -28.31 11.73 3.99
CA THR A 718 -29.27 12.62 4.62
C THR A 718 -29.08 12.53 6.13
N GLY A 719 -29.32 13.59 6.90
CA GLY A 719 -28.96 13.72 8.32
C GLY A 719 -29.42 12.62 9.30
N GLU A 720 -30.01 11.52 8.83
CA GLU A 720 -30.46 10.37 9.60
C GLU A 720 -30.01 9.03 8.97
N GLY A 721 -28.75 8.92 8.58
CA GLY A 721 -28.22 7.73 7.91
C GLY A 721 -28.49 7.74 6.40
N GLY A 722 -27.53 7.33 5.60
CA GLY A 722 -27.63 7.40 4.15
C GLY A 722 -28.85 6.66 3.60
N THR A 723 -29.63 7.28 2.75
CA THR A 723 -30.74 6.64 2.04
C THR A 723 -30.16 5.75 0.92
N PHE A 724 -30.43 4.47 0.97
CA PHE A 724 -30.07 3.54 -0.09
C PHE A 724 -30.87 3.85 -1.35
N ILE A 725 -30.18 4.21 -2.45
CA ILE A 725 -30.81 4.52 -3.73
C ILE A 725 -30.76 3.38 -4.74
N GLY A 726 -29.90 2.40 -4.55
CA GLY A 726 -29.88 1.21 -5.39
C GLY A 726 -28.49 0.64 -5.61
N TYR A 727 -28.43 -0.37 -6.47
CA TYR A 727 -27.19 -0.97 -6.96
C TYR A 727 -26.92 -0.53 -8.39
N HIS A 728 -25.66 -0.27 -8.71
CA HIS A 728 -25.24 0.01 -10.07
C HIS A 728 -24.06 -0.89 -10.45
N GLY A 729 -24.26 -1.72 -11.46
CA GLY A 729 -23.20 -2.55 -12.03
C GLY A 729 -22.42 -1.73 -13.06
N THR A 730 -21.24 -1.26 -12.69
CA THR A 730 -20.38 -0.45 -13.57
C THR A 730 -18.92 -0.58 -13.18
N ASN A 731 -18.03 -0.08 -14.05
CA ASN A 731 -16.62 0.06 -13.69
C ASN A 731 -16.40 1.24 -12.71
N GLU A 732 -15.26 1.26 -12.05
CA GLU A 732 -14.92 2.25 -11.03
C GLU A 732 -14.93 3.70 -11.55
N GLN A 733 -14.52 3.91 -12.81
CA GLN A 733 -14.50 5.24 -13.42
C GLN A 733 -15.89 5.79 -13.67
N SER A 734 -16.81 4.95 -14.15
CA SER A 734 -18.21 5.34 -14.35
C SER A 734 -18.89 5.61 -13.00
N ALA A 735 -18.61 4.83 -11.97
CA ALA A 735 -19.12 5.06 -10.63
C ALA A 735 -18.63 6.42 -10.04
N LYS A 736 -17.36 6.76 -10.23
CA LYS A 736 -16.81 8.08 -9.82
C LYS A 736 -17.41 9.24 -10.60
N ASN A 737 -17.70 9.07 -11.90
CA ASN A 737 -18.35 10.10 -12.72
C ASN A 737 -19.77 10.39 -12.25
N ILE A 738 -20.51 9.37 -11.84
CA ILE A 738 -21.87 9.50 -11.28
C ILE A 738 -21.84 10.30 -9.98
N LEU A 739 -20.85 10.04 -9.11
CA LEU A 739 -20.69 10.80 -7.87
C LEU A 739 -20.32 12.26 -8.09
N GLY A 740 -19.51 12.54 -9.09
CA GLY A 740 -19.03 13.91 -9.35
C GLY A 740 -20.08 14.83 -10.02
N LYS A 741 -21.06 14.27 -10.76
CA LYS A 741 -22.02 15.01 -11.57
C LYS A 741 -23.46 14.94 -11.02
N GLY A 742 -23.73 14.08 -10.05
CA GLY A 742 -25.08 13.76 -9.61
C GLY A 742 -25.83 12.84 -10.59
N LEU A 743 -26.96 12.33 -10.15
CA LEU A 743 -27.89 11.54 -10.98
C LEU A 743 -28.80 12.51 -11.72
N ASP A 744 -28.62 12.65 -13.03
CA ASP A 744 -29.57 13.34 -13.88
C ASP A 744 -30.51 12.31 -14.52
N ILE A 745 -31.72 12.28 -14.00
CA ILE A 745 -32.76 11.28 -14.36
C ILE A 745 -33.32 11.56 -15.77
N ASP A 746 -33.29 12.79 -16.23
CA ASP A 746 -33.83 13.18 -17.55
C ASP A 746 -32.90 12.79 -18.71
N MET A 747 -31.66 12.44 -18.40
CA MET A 747 -30.63 11.97 -19.36
C MET A 747 -30.59 10.45 -19.55
N LEU A 748 -31.49 9.67 -18.93
CA LEU A 748 -31.52 8.21 -19.10
C LEU A 748 -32.15 7.84 -20.45
N PRO A 749 -31.41 7.19 -21.36
CA PRO A 749 -31.97 6.78 -22.64
C PRO A 749 -33.04 5.70 -22.44
N HIS A 750 -34.19 5.90 -23.07
CA HIS A 750 -35.27 4.95 -23.06
C HIS A 750 -34.83 3.63 -23.75
N GLY A 751 -34.69 2.57 -23.01
CA GLY A 751 -35.01 1.23 -23.50
C GLY A 751 -33.88 0.36 -24.03
N GLN A 752 -32.56 0.56 -23.75
CA GLN A 752 -31.55 -0.47 -24.05
C GLN A 752 -30.61 -0.75 -22.88
N ILE A 753 -30.57 -2.01 -22.43
CA ILE A 753 -29.57 -2.55 -21.53
C ILE A 753 -28.25 -2.65 -22.32
N GLY A 754 -27.26 -1.80 -22.03
CA GLY A 754 -25.95 -1.90 -22.65
C GLY A 754 -25.09 -0.64 -22.68
N GLN A 755 -25.67 0.55 -22.72
CA GLN A 755 -24.89 1.82 -22.77
C GLN A 755 -25.48 2.93 -21.89
N GLY A 756 -26.07 2.62 -20.75
CA GLY A 756 -26.68 3.60 -19.87
C GLY A 756 -26.43 3.32 -18.41
N PHE A 757 -26.79 4.27 -17.57
CA PHE A 757 -26.80 4.10 -16.13
C PHE A 757 -28.13 3.49 -15.71
N TYR A 758 -28.10 2.34 -15.01
CA TYR A 758 -29.27 1.68 -14.46
C TYR A 758 -29.16 1.54 -12.96
N VAL A 759 -30.16 2.00 -12.24
CA VAL A 759 -30.33 1.73 -10.80
C VAL A 759 -31.35 0.61 -10.66
N ALA A 760 -30.94 -0.49 -10.11
CA ALA A 760 -31.82 -1.62 -9.83
C ALA A 760 -32.06 -1.75 -8.33
N LYS A 761 -33.32 -1.92 -7.95
CA LYS A 761 -33.70 -2.24 -6.57
C LYS A 761 -33.26 -3.64 -6.17
N ASP A 762 -33.11 -4.52 -7.16
CA ASP A 762 -32.62 -5.89 -6.97
C ASP A 762 -31.15 -5.99 -7.38
N ARG A 763 -30.34 -6.53 -6.49
CA ARG A 763 -28.90 -6.75 -6.67
C ARG A 763 -28.60 -7.61 -7.91
N TYR A 764 -29.38 -8.63 -8.17
CA TYR A 764 -29.19 -9.53 -9.32
C TYR A 764 -29.33 -8.82 -10.67
N LEU A 765 -30.22 -7.83 -10.77
CA LEU A 765 -30.39 -7.03 -11.99
C LEU A 765 -29.20 -6.12 -12.24
N ALA A 766 -28.63 -5.53 -11.20
CA ALA A 766 -27.44 -4.70 -11.30
C ALA A 766 -26.19 -5.53 -11.69
N GLU A 767 -26.05 -6.72 -11.14
CA GLU A 767 -24.96 -7.66 -11.47
C GLU A 767 -25.02 -8.13 -12.92
N GLY A 768 -26.23 -8.38 -13.45
CA GLY A 768 -26.44 -8.72 -14.88
C GLY A 768 -26.02 -7.61 -15.83
N SER A 769 -26.16 -6.36 -15.42
CA SER A 769 -25.74 -5.19 -16.22
C SER A 769 -24.22 -4.97 -16.22
N ALA A 770 -23.50 -5.46 -15.22
CA ALA A 770 -22.05 -5.35 -15.10
C ALA A 770 -21.28 -6.44 -15.90
N ASN A 771 -21.98 -7.50 -16.34
CA ASN A 771 -21.35 -8.63 -17.05
C ASN A 771 -22.01 -8.85 -18.41
N PRO A 772 -21.53 -8.17 -19.48
CA PRO A 772 -22.16 -8.19 -20.79
C PRO A 772 -22.16 -9.54 -21.52
N ASP A 773 -21.32 -10.51 -21.08
CA ASP A 773 -21.22 -11.84 -21.69
C ASP A 773 -22.14 -12.91 -21.06
N GLY A 774 -22.84 -12.58 -20.00
CA GLY A 774 -23.84 -13.43 -19.35
C GLY A 774 -25.21 -13.34 -20.04
N GLY A 775 -25.53 -14.31 -20.85
CA GLY A 775 -26.70 -14.54 -21.68
C GLY A 775 -27.98 -13.73 -21.40
N ARG A 776 -28.53 -13.16 -22.48
CA ARG A 776 -29.75 -12.35 -22.54
C ARG A 776 -30.91 -12.93 -21.72
N ARG A 777 -31.10 -12.44 -20.50
CA ARG A 777 -32.42 -12.49 -19.86
C ARG A 777 -33.04 -11.10 -20.00
N LYS A 778 -34.18 -11.01 -20.72
CA LYS A 778 -35.05 -9.84 -20.70
C LYS A 778 -35.54 -9.63 -19.28
N ALA A 779 -35.02 -8.61 -18.60
CA ALA A 779 -35.61 -8.11 -17.36
C ALA A 779 -36.72 -7.12 -17.75
N GLU A 780 -37.97 -7.39 -17.40
CA GLU A 780 -39.04 -6.39 -17.39
C GLU A 780 -38.74 -5.43 -16.22
N LEU A 781 -38.40 -4.20 -16.56
CA LEU A 781 -38.31 -3.12 -15.59
C LEU A 781 -39.73 -2.73 -15.16
N ASP A 782 -40.00 -2.86 -13.87
CA ASP A 782 -41.24 -2.38 -13.29
C ASP A 782 -41.32 -0.84 -13.40
N ARG A 783 -42.28 -0.33 -14.14
CA ARG A 783 -42.42 1.10 -14.51
C ARG A 783 -42.91 1.98 -13.37
N ASN A 784 -43.11 1.45 -12.16
CA ASN A 784 -43.78 2.13 -11.05
C ASN A 784 -42.92 2.22 -9.80
N ILE A 785 -41.66 2.68 -9.90
CA ILE A 785 -40.86 2.98 -8.72
C ILE A 785 -40.75 4.50 -8.57
N PRO A 786 -41.38 5.11 -7.58
CA PRO A 786 -41.11 6.52 -7.25
C PRO A 786 -39.71 6.63 -6.62
N PHE A 787 -38.94 7.56 -7.10
CA PHE A 787 -37.65 7.95 -6.56
C PHE A 787 -37.80 8.74 -5.26
#